data_751f2821813c41605a474aaf26586969
#
_entry.id   751f2821813c41605a474aaf26586969
#
_cell.length_a   1.000
_cell.length_b   1.000
_cell.length_c   1.000
_cell.angle_alpha   90.00
_cell.angle_beta   90.00
_cell.angle_gamma   90.00
#
_symmetry.space_group_name_H-M   'P 1'
#
loop_
_entity.id
_entity.type
_entity.pdbx_description
1 polymer ?
#
loop_
_entity_poly.entity_id
_entity_poly.type
_entity_poly.pdbx_seq_one_letter_code
_entity_poly.pdbx_strand_id
1 'polypeptide(L)'
;MAAIEHGADAVYIGASRFGARQSAGNSVEDIGKLCEYAHRYGATVHVTINTIIYNDEFEETLALVRELVDVGVDAFLLQDMGLMSKVREIVPDTVALHASTQCDTRTWEKAQWLSLQGFDRVVLARELSAEEINDIHKHLPELELEAFVHGALCVSYSGVCYVSQYSFGRSANRGACAQFCRLAFDLKDSDGKTIEHQRHLLSLKDMSQIDNLETLMRSGACAFKIEGRLKDINYVKNVVSAYSKRIDEIISKHPGEFRRASLGRVRYSFTPDLKKTFNRGYTNYFLKGRQADIFSPDTPKALGEFVGRVKEIRRDSFNVSSTANFANGDGLCFLSRDDDSQSTRLEGFRVNRAVGNRLYPFKMPRGLKPGMGLYRNQDQAFDKELSGKTAERKIAIKIWFGASPETSPNPSKGEECLTDSRGTIWAKAEVIDDRINHISHESESNECSQDSSSTYNFHQRISNEHPVRLSPSLGGAGGGLQLAQKPQRDNIIRQLTKLGNTVYECSEVEIVDGADKYFIPSSILAELRRMVVEELDKQILNMQRVTIHRKSVDKVSDHKLHISMVNPSQYQQLPYLYNISNDAARKFYEQQGLPKAEPAFEIQYPTGATNGSDSSNKAFSIKGDKEAVSHLLMQCRHCIRYSLGYCVKRGGQKPTWREPLFLELPDKRRFRLEFDCKNCQMNVCNVT
;
A
#
# COMPACT_ATOMS: atom_id res chain seq x y z
N MET A 1 1.92 -3.26 -12.78
CA MET A 1 2.91 -4.26 -13.24
C MET A 1 4.26 -4.11 -12.53
N ALA A 2 4.99 -2.98 -12.64
CA ALA A 2 6.32 -2.85 -12.03
C ALA A 2 6.39 -3.22 -10.53
N ALA A 3 5.40 -2.88 -9.72
CA ALA A 3 5.37 -3.28 -8.31
C ALA A 3 5.35 -4.80 -8.14
N ILE A 4 4.56 -5.52 -8.95
CA ILE A 4 4.45 -6.99 -8.91
C ILE A 4 5.76 -7.63 -9.34
N GLU A 5 6.39 -7.14 -10.43
CA GLU A 5 7.70 -7.63 -10.88
C GLU A 5 8.77 -7.47 -9.80
N HIS A 6 8.69 -6.41 -8.98
CA HIS A 6 9.63 -6.11 -7.91
C HIS A 6 9.23 -6.73 -6.56
N GLY A 7 8.22 -7.63 -6.52
CA GLY A 7 7.90 -8.47 -5.38
C GLY A 7 6.74 -7.97 -4.50
N ALA A 8 5.86 -7.11 -5.02
CA ALA A 8 4.61 -6.81 -4.34
C ALA A 8 3.67 -8.04 -4.35
N ASP A 9 3.01 -8.30 -3.22
CA ASP A 9 1.99 -9.34 -3.08
C ASP A 9 0.59 -8.82 -3.44
N ALA A 10 0.40 -7.49 -3.34
CA ALA A 10 -0.82 -6.81 -3.75
C ALA A 10 -0.51 -5.42 -4.32
N VAL A 11 -1.40 -4.89 -5.14
CA VAL A 11 -1.34 -3.53 -5.64
C VAL A 11 -2.63 -2.79 -5.38
N TYR A 12 -2.50 -1.53 -4.93
CA TYR A 12 -3.63 -0.61 -4.79
C TYR A 12 -3.70 0.30 -6.01
N ILE A 13 -4.88 0.35 -6.64
CA ILE A 13 -5.14 1.16 -7.82
C ILE A 13 -6.43 1.96 -7.63
N GLY A 14 -6.50 3.16 -8.19
CA GLY A 14 -7.73 3.95 -8.25
C GLY A 14 -8.40 3.76 -9.59
N ALA A 15 -9.70 3.55 -9.61
CA ALA A 15 -10.50 3.69 -10.81
C ALA A 15 -10.52 5.16 -11.29
N SER A 16 -11.10 5.43 -12.44
CA SER A 16 -11.16 6.77 -13.03
C SER A 16 -11.84 7.82 -12.13
N ARG A 17 -12.72 7.38 -11.22
CA ARG A 17 -13.48 8.21 -10.27
C ARG A 17 -13.48 7.59 -8.86
N PHE A 18 -13.91 8.35 -7.86
CA PHE A 18 -14.18 7.95 -6.47
C PHE A 18 -12.99 7.46 -5.63
N GLY A 19 -11.76 7.63 -6.12
CA GLY A 19 -10.56 7.34 -5.34
C GLY A 19 -10.01 8.56 -4.60
N ALA A 20 -9.41 8.38 -3.41
CA ALA A 20 -8.81 9.45 -2.61
C ALA A 20 -7.60 10.16 -3.27
N ARG A 21 -7.28 9.86 -4.51
CA ARG A 21 -6.30 10.53 -5.38
C ARG A 21 -6.90 10.71 -6.77
N GLN A 22 -7.74 11.71 -6.92
CA GLN A 22 -8.49 11.99 -8.15
C GLN A 22 -7.62 12.08 -9.42
N SER A 23 -6.37 12.54 -9.29
CA SER A 23 -5.43 12.67 -10.41
C SER A 23 -4.73 11.36 -10.84
N ALA A 24 -5.04 10.22 -10.25
CA ALA A 24 -4.39 8.92 -10.51
C ALA A 24 -5.44 7.84 -10.86
N GLY A 25 -6.44 8.18 -11.66
CA GLY A 25 -7.47 7.25 -12.12
C GLY A 25 -6.99 6.40 -13.31
N ASN A 26 -7.50 5.16 -13.38
CA ASN A 26 -7.24 4.20 -14.44
C ASN A 26 -8.58 3.71 -15.02
N SER A 27 -8.59 3.29 -16.29
CA SER A 27 -9.78 2.68 -16.91
C SER A 27 -10.05 1.28 -16.33
N VAL A 28 -11.29 0.81 -16.43
CA VAL A 28 -11.67 -0.56 -16.02
C VAL A 28 -10.87 -1.59 -16.84
N GLU A 29 -10.68 -1.33 -18.14
CA GLU A 29 -9.89 -2.20 -19.02
C GLU A 29 -8.43 -2.31 -18.56
N ASP A 30 -7.78 -1.21 -18.17
CA ASP A 30 -6.40 -1.23 -17.68
C ASP A 30 -6.29 -1.97 -16.33
N ILE A 31 -7.31 -1.86 -15.49
CA ILE A 31 -7.41 -2.61 -14.23
C ILE A 31 -7.57 -4.10 -14.53
N GLY A 32 -8.40 -4.49 -15.50
CA GLY A 32 -8.54 -5.89 -15.94
C GLY A 32 -7.21 -6.49 -16.42
N LYS A 33 -6.47 -5.79 -17.29
CA LYS A 33 -5.11 -6.21 -17.71
C LYS A 33 -4.16 -6.36 -16.53
N LEU A 34 -4.30 -5.52 -15.51
CA LEU A 34 -3.49 -5.63 -14.30
C LEU A 34 -3.89 -6.85 -13.47
N CYS A 35 -5.18 -7.18 -13.36
CA CYS A 35 -5.67 -8.39 -12.70
C CYS A 35 -5.11 -9.64 -13.37
N GLU A 36 -5.25 -9.77 -14.68
CA GLU A 36 -4.68 -10.89 -15.45
C GLU A 36 -3.17 -11.06 -15.22
N TYR A 37 -2.45 -9.93 -15.16
CA TYR A 37 -1.00 -9.97 -14.93
C TYR A 37 -0.65 -10.37 -13.50
N ALA A 38 -1.35 -9.81 -12.49
CA ALA A 38 -1.12 -10.05 -11.07
C ALA A 38 -1.41 -11.51 -10.69
N HIS A 39 -2.53 -12.03 -11.18
CA HIS A 39 -3.02 -13.37 -10.89
C HIS A 39 -2.07 -14.48 -11.31
N ARG A 40 -1.23 -14.27 -12.31
CA ARG A 40 -0.15 -15.23 -12.68
C ARG A 40 0.82 -15.52 -11.54
N TYR A 41 0.96 -14.59 -10.62
CA TYR A 41 1.83 -14.71 -9.43
C TYR A 41 1.05 -14.96 -8.15
N GLY A 42 -0.26 -15.16 -8.21
CA GLY A 42 -1.08 -15.17 -7.01
C GLY A 42 -1.11 -13.82 -6.27
N ALA A 43 -0.71 -12.73 -6.92
CA ALA A 43 -0.80 -11.39 -6.37
C ALA A 43 -2.18 -10.80 -6.62
N THR A 44 -2.66 -9.92 -5.72
CA THR A 44 -4.02 -9.38 -5.73
C THR A 44 -4.09 -7.91 -6.17
N VAL A 45 -5.23 -7.50 -6.71
CA VAL A 45 -5.50 -6.12 -7.15
C VAL A 45 -6.65 -5.54 -6.33
N HIS A 46 -6.35 -4.48 -5.58
CA HIS A 46 -7.29 -3.83 -4.67
C HIS A 46 -7.68 -2.44 -5.22
N VAL A 47 -8.96 -2.24 -5.51
CA VAL A 47 -9.44 -0.96 -6.04
C VAL A 47 -9.92 -0.03 -4.92
N THR A 48 -9.48 1.22 -4.98
CA THR A 48 -9.86 2.22 -3.98
C THR A 48 -11.09 3.01 -4.45
N ILE A 49 -12.21 2.84 -3.74
CA ILE A 49 -13.42 3.66 -3.79
C ILE A 49 -13.61 4.24 -2.38
N ASN A 50 -12.64 5.03 -1.95
CA ASN A 50 -12.47 5.44 -0.56
C ASN A 50 -12.61 6.96 -0.37
N THR A 51 -13.54 7.55 -1.09
CA THR A 51 -14.07 8.88 -0.86
C THR A 51 -15.48 8.79 -0.29
N ILE A 52 -15.98 9.87 0.30
CA ILE A 52 -17.43 10.03 0.54
C ILE A 52 -18.14 10.16 -0.80
N ILE A 53 -19.33 9.57 -0.92
CA ILE A 53 -20.11 9.53 -2.15
C ILE A 53 -21.38 10.37 -1.98
N TYR A 54 -21.73 11.21 -2.97
CA TYR A 54 -22.96 11.99 -2.94
C TYR A 54 -24.14 11.19 -3.51
N ASN A 55 -25.38 11.59 -3.22
CA ASN A 55 -26.58 10.91 -3.68
C ASN A 55 -26.64 10.75 -5.21
N ASP A 56 -26.25 11.79 -5.94
CA ASP A 56 -26.26 11.82 -7.41
C ASP A 56 -25.18 10.96 -8.07
N GLU A 57 -24.16 10.56 -7.31
CA GLU A 57 -23.04 9.69 -7.75
C GLU A 57 -23.25 8.22 -7.37
N PHE A 58 -24.27 7.93 -6.54
CA PHE A 58 -24.36 6.66 -5.83
C PHE A 58 -24.57 5.48 -6.79
N GLU A 59 -25.55 5.59 -7.71
CA GLU A 59 -25.83 4.51 -8.67
C GLU A 59 -24.70 4.32 -9.68
N GLU A 60 -24.06 5.42 -10.13
CA GLU A 60 -22.88 5.33 -10.99
C GLU A 60 -21.73 4.59 -10.29
N THR A 61 -21.55 4.83 -8.99
CA THR A 61 -20.53 4.14 -8.20
C THR A 61 -20.82 2.64 -8.07
N LEU A 62 -22.08 2.25 -7.88
CA LEU A 62 -22.48 0.84 -7.85
C LEU A 62 -22.32 0.15 -9.23
N ALA A 63 -22.59 0.85 -10.32
CA ALA A 63 -22.35 0.35 -11.67
C ALA A 63 -20.84 0.08 -11.88
N LEU A 64 -19.98 1.05 -11.51
CA LEU A 64 -18.52 0.89 -11.58
C LEU A 64 -18.02 -0.31 -10.72
N VAL A 65 -18.60 -0.54 -9.55
CA VAL A 65 -18.24 -1.71 -8.71
C VAL A 65 -18.53 -3.01 -9.46
N ARG A 66 -19.69 -3.13 -10.13
CA ARG A 66 -20.04 -4.34 -10.91
C ARG A 66 -19.04 -4.56 -12.05
N GLU A 67 -18.75 -3.52 -12.84
CA GLU A 67 -17.76 -3.61 -13.92
C GLU A 67 -16.37 -4.05 -13.41
N LEU A 68 -15.97 -3.57 -12.25
CA LEU A 68 -14.68 -3.93 -11.63
C LEU A 68 -14.66 -5.38 -11.11
N VAL A 69 -15.78 -5.90 -10.61
CA VAL A 69 -15.94 -7.31 -10.25
C VAL A 69 -15.80 -8.19 -11.50
N ASP A 70 -16.44 -7.80 -12.60
CA ASP A 70 -16.42 -8.56 -13.87
C ASP A 70 -15.01 -8.68 -14.46
N VAL A 71 -14.14 -7.69 -14.27
CA VAL A 71 -12.73 -7.74 -14.71
C VAL A 71 -11.77 -8.39 -13.72
N GLY A 72 -12.29 -8.93 -12.60
CA GLY A 72 -11.53 -9.79 -11.69
C GLY A 72 -10.79 -9.06 -10.57
N VAL A 73 -11.29 -7.94 -10.08
CA VAL A 73 -10.75 -7.25 -8.91
C VAL A 73 -10.93 -8.10 -7.64
N ASP A 74 -9.88 -8.18 -6.80
CA ASP A 74 -9.87 -9.03 -5.61
C ASP A 74 -10.42 -8.34 -4.35
N ALA A 75 -10.32 -7.02 -4.27
CA ALA A 75 -10.82 -6.28 -3.11
C ALA A 75 -11.18 -4.83 -3.41
N PHE A 76 -12.13 -4.30 -2.64
CA PHE A 76 -12.46 -2.87 -2.62
C PHE A 76 -12.09 -2.23 -1.29
N LEU A 77 -11.43 -1.05 -1.35
CA LEU A 77 -11.23 -0.20 -0.18
C LEU A 77 -12.34 0.83 -0.12
N LEU A 78 -13.11 0.82 0.97
CA LEU A 78 -14.27 1.66 1.16
C LEU A 78 -14.10 2.56 2.41
N GLN A 79 -14.74 3.73 2.36
CA GLN A 79 -14.89 4.67 3.48
C GLN A 79 -16.36 4.92 3.80
N ASP A 80 -17.19 5.10 2.78
CA ASP A 80 -18.60 5.45 2.90
C ASP A 80 -19.41 4.22 3.34
N MET A 81 -20.06 4.30 4.52
CA MET A 81 -20.80 3.17 5.08
C MET A 81 -22.11 2.89 4.35
N GLY A 82 -22.70 3.90 3.72
CA GLY A 82 -23.87 3.72 2.85
C GLY A 82 -23.52 2.95 1.59
N LEU A 83 -22.40 3.32 0.95
CA LEU A 83 -21.87 2.57 -0.18
C LEU A 83 -21.50 1.15 0.23
N MET A 84 -20.79 0.98 1.35
CA MET A 84 -20.38 -0.32 1.88
C MET A 84 -21.58 -1.26 2.04
N SER A 85 -22.68 -0.80 2.66
CA SER A 85 -23.87 -1.61 2.87
C SER A 85 -24.47 -2.14 1.54
N LYS A 86 -24.38 -1.36 0.46
CA LYS A 86 -24.87 -1.76 -0.87
C LYS A 86 -23.86 -2.59 -1.67
N VAL A 87 -22.58 -2.25 -1.60
CA VAL A 87 -21.52 -3.06 -2.21
C VAL A 87 -21.54 -4.48 -1.66
N ARG A 88 -21.81 -4.62 -0.35
CA ARG A 88 -21.94 -5.91 0.32
C ARG A 88 -23.03 -6.83 -0.29
N GLU A 89 -24.13 -6.22 -0.77
CA GLU A 89 -25.23 -6.95 -1.40
C GLU A 89 -24.92 -7.42 -2.84
N ILE A 90 -23.97 -6.78 -3.52
CA ILE A 90 -23.72 -6.99 -4.95
C ILE A 90 -22.41 -7.68 -5.29
N VAL A 91 -21.41 -7.65 -4.38
CA VAL A 91 -20.12 -8.33 -4.64
C VAL A 91 -20.16 -9.79 -4.21
N PRO A 92 -19.55 -10.71 -4.97
CA PRO A 92 -19.47 -12.11 -4.61
C PRO A 92 -18.57 -12.30 -3.37
N ASP A 93 -18.70 -13.46 -2.71
CA ASP A 93 -17.90 -13.80 -1.53
C ASP A 93 -16.41 -14.01 -1.82
N THR A 94 -16.02 -14.06 -3.07
CA THR A 94 -14.63 -14.10 -3.52
C THR A 94 -13.95 -12.73 -3.58
N VAL A 95 -14.70 -11.63 -3.39
CA VAL A 95 -14.18 -10.26 -3.41
C VAL A 95 -14.20 -9.66 -2.01
N ALA A 96 -13.04 -9.31 -1.49
CA ALA A 96 -12.88 -8.77 -0.14
C ALA A 96 -13.30 -7.30 -0.03
N LEU A 97 -13.81 -6.92 1.16
CA LEU A 97 -14.05 -5.53 1.51
C LEU A 97 -13.04 -5.08 2.58
N HIS A 98 -12.28 -4.05 2.27
CA HIS A 98 -11.28 -3.48 3.17
C HIS A 98 -11.74 -2.13 3.69
N ALA A 99 -11.75 -1.95 5.02
CA ALA A 99 -12.00 -0.65 5.62
C ALA A 99 -10.80 0.27 5.37
N SER A 100 -11.01 1.38 4.65
CA SER A 100 -9.96 2.36 4.38
C SER A 100 -9.44 3.00 5.66
N THR A 101 -8.19 3.47 5.66
CA THR A 101 -7.67 4.34 6.72
C THR A 101 -8.53 5.60 6.94
N GLN A 102 -9.34 5.98 5.94
CA GLN A 102 -10.33 7.07 6.05
C GLN A 102 -11.48 6.75 7.02
N CYS A 103 -11.63 5.49 7.47
CA CYS A 103 -12.58 5.10 8.52
C CYS A 103 -12.10 5.47 9.92
N ASP A 104 -10.88 6.00 10.06
CA ASP A 104 -10.29 6.47 11.32
C ASP A 104 -10.25 5.38 12.40
N THR A 105 -9.60 4.25 12.09
CA THR A 105 -9.52 3.10 13.00
C THR A 105 -8.33 3.23 13.93
N ARG A 106 -8.60 3.52 15.21
CA ARG A 106 -7.58 3.76 16.23
C ARG A 106 -7.61 2.76 17.39
N THR A 107 -8.69 2.02 17.57
CA THR A 107 -8.91 1.11 18.71
C THR A 107 -9.46 -0.23 18.24
N TRP A 108 -9.37 -1.24 19.12
CA TRP A 108 -9.91 -2.56 18.83
C TRP A 108 -11.44 -2.57 18.73
N GLU A 109 -12.14 -1.73 19.53
CA GLU A 109 -13.60 -1.62 19.45
C GLU A 109 -14.04 -1.10 18.07
N LYS A 110 -13.32 -0.10 17.53
CA LYS A 110 -13.60 0.40 16.18
C LYS A 110 -13.32 -0.65 15.12
N ALA A 111 -12.20 -1.38 15.24
CA ALA A 111 -11.84 -2.46 14.34
C ALA A 111 -12.89 -3.59 14.38
N GLN A 112 -13.34 -3.98 15.58
CA GLN A 112 -14.39 -4.97 15.77
C GLN A 112 -15.71 -4.52 15.13
N TRP A 113 -16.11 -3.28 15.38
CA TRP A 113 -17.33 -2.75 14.77
C TRP A 113 -17.27 -2.80 13.25
N LEU A 114 -16.16 -2.43 12.63
CA LEU A 114 -15.97 -2.52 11.18
C LEU A 114 -16.02 -3.98 10.69
N SER A 115 -15.41 -4.91 11.39
CA SER A 115 -15.47 -6.33 11.07
C SER A 115 -16.91 -6.86 11.12
N LEU A 116 -17.69 -6.46 12.13
CA LEU A 116 -19.11 -6.79 12.25
C LEU A 116 -19.97 -6.19 11.12
N GLN A 117 -19.55 -5.10 10.49
CA GLN A 117 -20.21 -4.57 9.30
C GLN A 117 -19.86 -5.35 8.02
N GLY A 118 -18.91 -6.28 8.09
CA GLY A 118 -18.52 -7.15 6.98
C GLY A 118 -17.25 -6.73 6.24
N PHE A 119 -16.38 -5.97 6.90
CA PHE A 119 -15.03 -5.77 6.40
C PHE A 119 -14.12 -6.94 6.77
N ASP A 120 -13.41 -7.45 5.78
CA ASP A 120 -12.47 -8.57 5.90
C ASP A 120 -11.09 -8.12 6.39
N ARG A 121 -10.71 -6.86 6.08
CA ARG A 121 -9.44 -6.23 6.48
C ARG A 121 -9.66 -4.79 6.91
N VAL A 122 -8.87 -4.34 7.89
CA VAL A 122 -8.91 -2.95 8.36
C VAL A 122 -7.56 -2.27 8.18
N VAL A 123 -7.54 -1.14 7.46
CA VAL A 123 -6.36 -0.30 7.35
C VAL A 123 -6.28 0.63 8.56
N LEU A 124 -5.30 0.40 9.41
CA LEU A 124 -5.12 1.11 10.67
C LEU A 124 -4.72 2.58 10.48
N ALA A 125 -5.03 3.40 11.47
CA ALA A 125 -4.50 4.76 11.54
C ALA A 125 -2.96 4.72 11.60
N ARG A 126 -2.30 5.63 10.85
CA ARG A 126 -0.82 5.68 10.75
C ARG A 126 -0.14 6.05 12.06
N GLU A 127 -0.92 6.63 12.96
CA GLU A 127 -0.50 7.19 14.24
C GLU A 127 -0.31 6.13 15.33
N LEU A 128 -0.70 4.88 15.11
CA LEU A 128 -0.62 3.82 16.11
C LEU A 128 0.82 3.40 16.39
N SER A 129 1.09 3.08 17.65
CA SER A 129 2.32 2.41 18.10
C SER A 129 2.21 0.90 17.88
N ALA A 130 3.35 0.21 17.94
CA ALA A 130 3.38 -1.25 17.88
C ALA A 130 2.54 -1.91 19.00
N GLU A 131 2.52 -1.31 20.19
CA GLU A 131 1.72 -1.76 21.33
C GLU A 131 0.22 -1.62 21.06
N GLU A 132 -0.23 -0.46 20.51
CA GLU A 132 -1.62 -0.22 20.14
C GLU A 132 -2.08 -1.18 19.01
N ILE A 133 -1.21 -1.49 18.03
CA ILE A 133 -1.50 -2.49 16.98
C ILE A 133 -1.64 -3.89 17.59
N ASN A 134 -0.70 -4.27 18.47
CA ASN A 134 -0.74 -5.57 19.16
C ASN A 134 -1.96 -5.72 20.07
N ASP A 135 -2.43 -4.63 20.69
CA ASP A 135 -3.65 -4.64 21.47
C ASP A 135 -4.89 -4.93 20.60
N ILE A 136 -4.99 -4.31 19.42
CA ILE A 136 -6.04 -4.61 18.45
C ILE A 136 -5.97 -6.09 18.01
N HIS A 137 -4.79 -6.59 17.67
CA HIS A 137 -4.62 -7.98 17.24
C HIS A 137 -4.97 -8.99 18.32
N LYS A 138 -4.61 -8.74 19.58
CA LYS A 138 -4.96 -9.62 20.71
C LYS A 138 -6.47 -9.76 20.92
N HIS A 139 -7.21 -8.69 20.70
CA HIS A 139 -8.67 -8.71 20.81
C HIS A 139 -9.35 -9.32 19.56
N LEU A 140 -8.70 -9.22 18.40
CA LEU A 140 -9.24 -9.60 17.09
C LEU A 140 -8.19 -10.38 16.28
N PRO A 141 -7.77 -11.58 16.74
CA PRO A 141 -6.69 -12.32 16.09
C PRO A 141 -7.01 -12.77 14.64
N GLU A 142 -8.31 -12.92 14.34
CA GLU A 142 -8.80 -13.35 13.03
C GLU A 142 -9.00 -12.20 12.03
N LEU A 143 -8.92 -10.94 12.48
CA LEU A 143 -9.11 -9.79 11.61
C LEU A 143 -7.79 -9.39 10.96
N GLU A 144 -7.77 -9.29 9.64
CA GLU A 144 -6.60 -8.82 8.93
C GLU A 144 -6.33 -7.33 9.19
N LEU A 145 -5.13 -7.03 9.70
CA LEU A 145 -4.67 -5.69 9.99
C LEU A 145 -3.66 -5.22 8.94
N GLU A 146 -3.93 -4.07 8.31
CA GLU A 146 -3.02 -3.45 7.35
C GLU A 146 -2.42 -2.17 7.93
N ALA A 147 -1.09 -2.07 7.92
CA ALA A 147 -0.35 -0.91 8.39
C ALA A 147 0.41 -0.21 7.25
N PHE A 148 0.41 1.13 7.24
CA PHE A 148 1.31 1.87 6.37
C PHE A 148 2.76 1.73 6.86
N VAL A 149 3.68 1.50 5.90
CA VAL A 149 5.10 1.29 6.22
C VAL A 149 6.03 2.27 5.53
N HIS A 150 5.61 2.92 4.43
CA HIS A 150 6.48 3.83 3.69
C HIS A 150 5.73 4.95 2.98
N GLY A 151 6.38 6.12 2.88
CA GLY A 151 5.96 7.23 2.05
C GLY A 151 5.33 8.39 2.82
N ALA A 152 4.61 9.24 2.09
CA ALA A 152 4.09 10.50 2.61
C ALA A 152 3.05 10.32 3.72
N LEU A 153 3.23 11.09 4.81
CA LEU A 153 2.31 11.14 5.93
C LEU A 153 1.29 12.27 5.79
N CYS A 154 0.08 12.01 6.26
CA CYS A 154 -0.91 13.02 6.60
C CYS A 154 -0.74 13.39 8.07
N VAL A 155 -0.78 14.69 8.41
CA VAL A 155 -0.65 15.15 9.79
C VAL A 155 -1.94 15.00 10.58
N SER A 156 -3.10 15.08 9.92
CA SER A 156 -4.40 14.79 10.49
C SER A 156 -4.66 13.29 10.47
N TYR A 157 -5.39 12.79 11.44
CA TYR A 157 -6.02 11.49 11.28
C TYR A 157 -6.81 11.46 9.97
N SER A 158 -6.76 10.33 9.29
CA SER A 158 -7.42 10.19 7.99
C SER A 158 -8.94 10.20 8.16
N GLY A 159 -9.65 10.83 7.21
CA GLY A 159 -11.12 10.98 7.26
C GLY A 159 -11.62 12.18 8.06
N VAL A 160 -10.79 12.80 8.90
CA VAL A 160 -11.16 13.92 9.78
C VAL A 160 -10.34 15.20 9.51
N CYS A 161 -10.14 15.50 8.23
CA CYS A 161 -9.47 16.71 7.77
C CYS A 161 -10.36 17.49 6.80
N TYR A 162 -10.89 18.59 7.25
CA TYR A 162 -11.82 19.47 6.51
C TYR A 162 -11.20 20.82 6.13
N VAL A 163 -9.95 21.09 6.54
CA VAL A 163 -9.29 22.38 6.32
C VAL A 163 -9.13 22.73 4.85
N SER A 164 -8.93 21.74 3.97
CA SER A 164 -8.87 21.96 2.52
C SER A 164 -10.21 22.38 1.95
N GLN A 165 -11.32 21.76 2.42
CA GLN A 165 -12.67 22.15 2.05
C GLN A 165 -12.95 23.59 2.52
N TYR A 166 -12.69 23.85 3.81
CA TYR A 166 -12.91 25.16 4.42
C TYR A 166 -12.11 26.29 3.75
N SER A 167 -10.81 26.05 3.49
CA SER A 167 -9.89 27.12 3.05
C SER A 167 -9.84 27.31 1.53
N PHE A 168 -10.11 26.25 0.74
CA PHE A 168 -9.86 26.22 -0.70
C PHE A 168 -11.00 25.62 -1.50
N GLY A 169 -12.12 25.24 -0.89
CA GLY A 169 -13.21 24.56 -1.55
C GLY A 169 -12.83 23.18 -2.15
N ARG A 170 -11.82 22.52 -1.62
CA ARG A 170 -11.28 21.24 -2.13
C ARG A 170 -11.27 20.19 -1.03
N SER A 171 -12.20 19.25 -1.06
CA SER A 171 -12.29 18.24 -0.01
C SER A 171 -11.18 17.19 -0.08
N ALA A 172 -10.52 16.97 1.07
CA ALA A 172 -9.59 15.86 1.26
C ALA A 172 -10.32 14.50 1.25
N ASN A 173 -11.55 14.45 1.77
CA ASN A 173 -12.41 13.26 1.78
C ASN A 173 -12.99 12.92 0.41
N ARG A 174 -12.82 13.83 -0.56
CA ARG A 174 -13.20 13.66 -1.98
C ARG A 174 -11.97 13.51 -2.90
N GLY A 175 -10.79 13.29 -2.34
CA GLY A 175 -9.56 13.09 -3.11
C GLY A 175 -8.90 14.36 -3.65
N ALA A 176 -9.41 15.55 -3.32
CA ALA A 176 -8.95 16.85 -3.84
C ALA A 176 -8.16 17.68 -2.82
N CYS A 177 -7.42 17.04 -1.91
CA CYS A 177 -6.63 17.72 -0.87
C CYS A 177 -5.71 18.82 -1.42
N ALA A 178 -5.81 20.03 -0.88
CA ALA A 178 -4.95 21.17 -1.23
C ALA A 178 -3.58 21.16 -0.53
N GLN A 179 -3.29 20.15 0.29
CA GLN A 179 -2.03 20.04 1.05
C GLN A 179 -1.78 21.24 2.00
N PHE A 180 -2.81 21.77 2.65
CA PHE A 180 -2.73 22.85 3.63
C PHE A 180 -1.60 22.64 4.64
N CYS A 181 -1.42 21.43 5.14
CA CYS A 181 -0.37 21.08 6.10
C CYS A 181 1.07 21.26 5.57
N ARG A 182 1.25 21.51 4.27
CA ARG A 182 2.55 21.77 3.64
C ARG A 182 2.83 23.25 3.45
N LEU A 183 1.89 24.13 3.80
CA LEU A 183 2.08 25.60 3.72
C LEU A 183 3.01 26.08 4.83
N ALA A 184 3.58 27.27 4.65
CA ALA A 184 4.32 27.98 5.67
C ALA A 184 3.36 28.81 6.51
N PHE A 185 3.58 28.85 7.83
CA PHE A 185 2.77 29.58 8.80
C PHE A 185 3.62 30.42 9.71
N ASP A 186 3.07 31.55 10.13
CA ASP A 186 3.47 32.20 11.35
C ASP A 186 2.74 31.56 12.53
N LEU A 187 3.46 31.15 13.58
CA LEU A 187 2.86 30.74 14.85
C LEU A 187 2.79 31.99 15.74
N LYS A 188 1.57 32.37 16.12
CA LYS A 188 1.32 33.54 16.94
C LYS A 188 0.60 33.18 18.23
N ASP A 189 0.85 33.97 19.28
CA ASP A 189 0.08 33.92 20.52
C ASP A 189 -1.19 34.79 20.48
N SER A 190 -1.95 34.81 21.58
CA SER A 190 -3.16 35.60 21.69
C SER A 190 -2.92 37.10 21.59
N ASP A 191 -1.74 37.57 21.98
CA ASP A 191 -1.36 38.98 21.91
C ASP A 191 -0.82 39.39 20.51
N GLY A 192 -0.77 38.43 19.56
CA GLY A 192 -0.26 38.62 18.20
C GLY A 192 1.26 38.54 18.07
N LYS A 193 1.97 38.19 19.14
CA LYS A 193 3.42 37.99 19.12
C LYS A 193 3.77 36.76 18.30
N THR A 194 4.69 36.92 17.34
CA THR A 194 5.20 35.81 16.51
C THR A 194 6.20 34.99 17.32
N ILE A 195 5.94 33.65 17.38
CA ILE A 195 6.78 32.65 18.05
C ILE A 195 7.67 31.99 17.01
N GLU A 196 7.10 31.59 15.88
CA GLU A 196 7.79 31.01 14.70
C GLU A 196 7.34 31.75 13.46
N HIS A 197 8.29 32.12 12.57
CA HIS A 197 7.99 32.89 11.37
C HIS A 197 8.14 32.01 10.11
N GLN A 198 7.10 31.95 9.27
CA GLN A 198 7.07 31.30 7.95
C GLN A 198 7.67 29.88 7.98
N ARG A 199 7.27 29.07 8.96
CA ARG A 199 7.71 27.68 9.12
C ARG A 199 6.63 26.68 8.69
N HIS A 200 7.06 25.54 8.16
CA HIS A 200 6.15 24.44 7.76
C HIS A 200 5.80 23.55 8.95
N LEU A 201 5.14 24.11 9.95
CA LEU A 201 4.93 23.52 11.28
C LEU A 201 4.07 22.25 11.29
N LEU A 202 3.25 22.04 10.27
CA LEU A 202 2.41 20.87 10.08
C LEU A 202 3.00 19.86 9.05
N SER A 203 4.16 20.19 8.43
CA SER A 203 4.75 19.37 7.39
C SER A 203 5.56 18.21 7.99
N LEU A 204 5.06 16.99 7.88
CA LEU A 204 5.74 15.80 8.37
C LEU A 204 6.83 15.32 7.40
N LYS A 205 7.86 14.67 7.93
CA LYS A 205 8.79 13.79 7.22
C LYS A 205 8.04 12.63 6.58
N ASP A 206 8.66 11.89 5.69
CA ASP A 206 8.08 10.67 5.13
C ASP A 206 8.28 9.49 6.10
N MET A 207 7.31 8.58 6.14
CA MET A 207 7.41 7.35 6.94
C MET A 207 8.41 6.39 6.32
N SER A 208 9.20 5.72 7.14
CA SER A 208 9.91 4.49 6.77
C SER A 208 9.95 3.55 7.98
N GLN A 209 9.40 2.34 7.78
CA GLN A 209 9.38 1.27 8.78
C GLN A 209 10.25 0.09 8.37
N ILE A 210 11.18 0.28 7.42
CA ILE A 210 12.00 -0.82 6.90
C ILE A 210 12.76 -1.55 8.01
N ASP A 211 13.30 -0.81 8.99
CA ASP A 211 14.03 -1.36 10.12
C ASP A 211 13.12 -1.93 11.22
N ASN A 212 11.82 -1.60 11.19
CA ASN A 212 10.83 -2.00 12.18
C ASN A 212 9.81 -3.00 11.61
N LEU A 213 10.04 -3.53 10.41
CA LEU A 213 9.07 -4.36 9.72
C LEU A 213 8.74 -5.64 10.49
N GLU A 214 9.76 -6.30 11.06
CA GLU A 214 9.58 -7.47 11.93
C GLU A 214 8.76 -7.14 13.19
N THR A 215 8.99 -5.97 13.79
CA THR A 215 8.17 -5.51 14.93
C THR A 215 6.69 -5.37 14.55
N LEU A 216 6.39 -4.83 13.36
CA LEU A 216 5.03 -4.72 12.86
C LEU A 216 4.40 -6.10 12.59
N MET A 217 5.14 -7.03 11.99
CA MET A 217 4.69 -8.40 11.77
C MET A 217 4.33 -9.08 13.10
N ARG A 218 5.20 -8.97 14.09
CA ARG A 218 4.98 -9.54 15.44
C ARG A 218 3.87 -8.84 16.23
N SER A 219 3.53 -7.60 15.87
CA SER A 219 2.39 -6.88 16.45
C SER A 219 1.04 -7.28 15.84
N GLY A 220 1.03 -8.21 14.87
CA GLY A 220 -0.18 -8.73 14.23
C GLY A 220 -0.58 -8.03 12.93
N ALA A 221 0.22 -7.09 12.42
CA ALA A 221 -0.01 -6.56 11.07
C ALA A 221 0.40 -7.59 10.03
N CYS A 222 -0.53 -7.99 9.15
CA CYS A 222 -0.32 -8.98 8.09
C CYS A 222 -0.16 -8.35 6.70
N ALA A 223 -0.49 -7.06 6.52
CA ALA A 223 -0.36 -6.35 5.26
C ALA A 223 0.39 -5.01 5.45
N PHE A 224 1.33 -4.71 4.54
CA PHE A 224 2.28 -3.59 4.66
C PHE A 224 2.13 -2.65 3.46
N LYS A 225 1.50 -1.50 3.71
CA LYS A 225 1.12 -0.55 2.66
C LYS A 225 2.19 0.50 2.40
N ILE A 226 2.63 0.58 1.15
CA ILE A 226 3.52 1.63 0.64
C ILE A 226 2.67 2.72 -0.01
N GLU A 227 2.79 3.97 0.44
CA GLU A 227 2.19 5.13 -0.23
C GLU A 227 3.08 5.57 -1.38
N GLY A 228 2.56 5.51 -2.61
CA GLY A 228 3.37 5.82 -3.78
C GLY A 228 2.58 6.06 -5.06
N ARG A 229 1.26 6.15 -5.02
CA ARG A 229 0.37 6.22 -6.19
C ARG A 229 0.60 7.44 -7.12
N LEU A 230 1.15 8.53 -6.57
CA LEU A 230 1.55 9.72 -7.31
C LEU A 230 3.07 9.82 -7.52
N LYS A 231 3.79 8.72 -7.34
CA LYS A 231 5.24 8.65 -7.52
C LYS A 231 5.58 8.05 -8.89
N ASP A 232 6.80 8.35 -9.35
CA ASP A 232 7.32 7.76 -10.58
C ASP A 232 7.64 6.26 -10.44
N ILE A 233 7.89 5.63 -11.57
CA ILE A 233 8.15 4.20 -11.65
C ILE A 233 9.46 3.81 -10.91
N ASN A 234 10.48 4.68 -10.90
CA ASN A 234 11.76 4.42 -10.25
C ASN A 234 11.58 4.34 -8.73
N TYR A 235 10.76 5.24 -8.16
CA TYR A 235 10.37 5.16 -6.75
C TYR A 235 9.68 3.84 -6.43
N VAL A 236 8.72 3.40 -7.26
CA VAL A 236 7.99 2.13 -7.06
C VAL A 236 8.96 0.95 -7.09
N LYS A 237 9.81 0.86 -8.11
CA LYS A 237 10.82 -0.19 -8.24
C LYS A 237 11.73 -0.27 -7.01
N ASN A 238 12.29 0.87 -6.60
CA ASN A 238 13.23 0.96 -5.48
C ASN A 238 12.58 0.58 -4.14
N VAL A 239 11.44 1.20 -3.81
CA VAL A 239 10.79 1.00 -2.51
C VAL A 239 10.23 -0.41 -2.37
N VAL A 240 9.53 -0.92 -3.40
CA VAL A 240 8.98 -2.27 -3.37
C VAL A 240 10.08 -3.31 -3.23
N SER A 241 11.19 -3.18 -3.99
CA SER A 241 12.34 -4.09 -3.88
C SER A 241 12.95 -4.10 -2.48
N ALA A 242 13.10 -2.93 -1.85
CA ALA A 242 13.64 -2.82 -0.50
C ALA A 242 12.78 -3.59 0.51
N TYR A 243 11.47 -3.36 0.49
CA TYR A 243 10.54 -4.04 1.39
C TYR A 243 10.39 -5.52 1.07
N SER A 244 10.33 -5.91 -0.21
CA SER A 244 10.25 -7.30 -0.61
C SER A 244 11.48 -8.11 -0.13
N LYS A 245 12.69 -7.58 -0.33
CA LYS A 245 13.92 -8.21 0.20
C LYS A 245 13.88 -8.33 1.72
N ARG A 246 13.42 -7.27 2.41
CA ARG A 246 13.35 -7.28 3.88
C ARG A 246 12.35 -8.31 4.41
N ILE A 247 11.20 -8.48 3.76
CA ILE A 247 10.23 -9.55 4.10
C ILE A 247 10.87 -10.92 3.91
N ASP A 248 11.53 -11.18 2.78
CA ASP A 248 12.19 -12.46 2.51
C ASP A 248 13.29 -12.77 3.53
N GLU A 249 14.06 -11.76 3.97
CA GLU A 249 15.06 -11.91 5.05
C GLU A 249 14.41 -12.28 6.39
N ILE A 250 13.27 -11.67 6.75
CA ILE A 250 12.55 -11.98 7.98
C ILE A 250 12.00 -13.41 7.93
N ILE A 251 11.33 -13.78 6.83
CA ILE A 251 10.80 -15.14 6.64
C ILE A 251 11.91 -16.18 6.74
N SER A 252 13.06 -15.94 6.10
CA SER A 252 14.21 -16.85 6.15
C SER A 252 14.81 -17.02 7.55
N LYS A 253 14.70 -16.00 8.40
CA LYS A 253 15.15 -16.06 9.81
C LYS A 253 14.16 -16.77 10.73
N HIS A 254 12.88 -16.78 10.35
CA HIS A 254 11.78 -17.30 11.15
C HIS A 254 10.92 -18.25 10.31
N PRO A 255 11.49 -19.39 9.85
CA PRO A 255 10.77 -20.37 9.06
C PRO A 255 9.59 -20.92 9.87
N GLY A 256 8.41 -21.00 9.23
CA GLY A 256 7.18 -21.47 9.86
C GLY A 256 6.37 -20.43 10.62
N GLU A 257 6.96 -19.27 11.00
CA GLU A 257 6.19 -18.17 11.63
C GLU A 257 5.51 -17.26 10.60
N PHE A 258 6.20 -16.97 9.49
CA PHE A 258 5.75 -16.05 8.46
C PHE A 258 5.84 -16.68 7.08
N ARG A 259 4.95 -16.25 6.18
CA ARG A 259 4.91 -16.71 4.79
C ARG A 259 4.63 -15.55 3.83
N ARG A 260 4.93 -15.77 2.54
CA ARG A 260 4.49 -14.86 1.47
C ARG A 260 3.03 -15.09 1.11
N ALA A 261 2.35 -14.03 0.70
CA ALA A 261 0.99 -14.09 0.19
C ALA A 261 0.92 -14.33 -1.33
N SER A 262 2.04 -14.25 -2.05
CA SER A 262 2.11 -14.47 -3.49
C SER A 262 3.36 -15.26 -3.90
N LEU A 263 3.32 -15.84 -5.10
CA LEU A 263 4.30 -16.79 -5.62
C LEU A 263 5.49 -16.11 -6.30
N GLY A 264 6.58 -16.86 -6.40
CA GLY A 264 7.75 -16.51 -7.20
C GLY A 264 8.76 -15.62 -6.49
N ARG A 265 10.04 -15.91 -6.75
CA ARG A 265 11.19 -15.17 -6.24
C ARG A 265 11.64 -14.12 -7.23
N VAL A 266 12.10 -12.99 -6.72
CA VAL A 266 12.60 -11.87 -7.54
C VAL A 266 14.12 -11.87 -7.54
N ARG A 267 14.70 -11.81 -8.74
CA ARG A 267 16.12 -11.53 -8.96
C ARG A 267 16.27 -10.07 -9.36
N TYR A 268 17.04 -9.31 -8.58
CA TYR A 268 17.27 -7.88 -8.83
C TYR A 268 18.63 -7.67 -9.49
N SER A 269 18.71 -6.77 -10.49
CA SER A 269 19.97 -6.32 -11.10
C SER A 269 20.54 -5.06 -10.44
N PHE A 270 19.92 -4.56 -9.38
CA PHE A 270 20.34 -3.38 -8.63
C PHE A 270 20.20 -3.60 -7.11
N THR A 271 20.80 -2.70 -6.33
CA THR A 271 20.65 -2.68 -4.88
C THR A 271 19.69 -1.56 -4.48
N PRO A 272 18.54 -1.85 -3.87
CA PRO A 272 17.61 -0.82 -3.42
C PRO A 272 18.24 0.10 -2.37
N ASP A 273 18.02 1.41 -2.54
CA ASP A 273 18.43 2.45 -1.58
C ASP A 273 17.32 3.50 -1.43
N LEU A 274 16.61 3.46 -0.32
CA LEU A 274 15.46 4.34 -0.05
C LEU A 274 15.84 5.84 -0.02
N LYS A 275 17.11 6.18 0.27
CA LYS A 275 17.59 7.57 0.34
C LYS A 275 17.71 8.22 -1.02
N LYS A 276 17.88 7.43 -2.09
CA LYS A 276 18.12 7.89 -3.46
C LYS A 276 16.87 8.27 -4.25
N THR A 277 15.69 7.92 -3.74
CA THR A 277 14.41 8.34 -4.33
C THR A 277 13.72 9.39 -3.46
N PHE A 278 12.58 9.90 -3.91
CA PHE A 278 11.89 10.99 -3.24
C PHE A 278 11.68 10.76 -1.74
N ASN A 279 12.24 11.63 -0.90
CA ASN A 279 11.97 11.66 0.55
C ASN A 279 12.19 13.07 1.13
N ARG A 280 11.47 13.38 2.24
CA ARG A 280 11.59 14.60 3.05
C ARG A 280 12.42 14.40 4.32
N GLY A 281 13.30 13.39 4.32
CA GLY A 281 13.81 12.76 5.52
C GLY A 281 12.82 11.73 6.04
N TYR A 282 13.32 10.73 6.78
CA TYR A 282 12.50 9.62 7.27
C TYR A 282 12.20 9.72 8.76
N THR A 283 11.05 9.17 9.14
CA THR A 283 10.62 8.99 10.53
C THR A 283 9.92 7.64 10.69
N ASN A 284 10.04 7.01 11.86
CA ASN A 284 9.19 5.87 12.24
C ASN A 284 7.84 6.33 12.83
N TYR A 285 7.58 7.63 12.79
CA TYR A 285 6.39 8.33 13.24
C TYR A 285 6.08 8.04 14.72
N PHE A 286 5.02 7.29 15.03
CA PHE A 286 4.65 6.95 16.41
C PHE A 286 4.86 5.48 16.74
N LEU A 287 5.42 4.67 15.86
CA LEU A 287 5.53 3.22 16.06
C LEU A 287 6.24 2.85 17.37
N LYS A 288 7.31 3.58 17.70
CA LYS A 288 8.07 3.43 18.97
C LYS A 288 7.69 4.48 20.03
N GLY A 289 6.46 5.00 19.94
CA GLY A 289 6.00 6.06 20.80
C GLY A 289 6.26 7.47 20.23
N ARG A 290 6.00 8.48 21.04
CA ARG A 290 6.03 9.89 20.63
C ARG A 290 7.46 10.42 20.51
N GLN A 291 7.75 11.05 19.37
CA GLN A 291 9.03 11.68 19.07
C GLN A 291 8.82 13.14 18.65
N ALA A 292 9.80 14.01 18.93
CA ALA A 292 9.76 15.43 18.55
C ALA A 292 10.11 15.62 17.07
N ASP A 293 11.09 14.84 16.56
CA ASP A 293 11.67 14.99 15.22
C ASP A 293 10.90 14.23 14.12
N ILE A 294 9.58 14.41 14.07
CA ILE A 294 8.71 13.79 13.06
C ILE A 294 8.31 14.74 11.92
N PHE A 295 8.65 16.02 12.03
CA PHE A 295 8.23 17.04 11.09
C PHE A 295 9.42 17.67 10.34
N SER A 296 9.15 18.33 9.20
CA SER A 296 10.11 19.01 8.36
C SER A 296 9.73 20.51 8.27
N PRO A 297 10.14 21.31 9.28
CA PRO A 297 9.69 22.69 9.39
C PRO A 297 10.35 23.64 8.38
N ASP A 298 11.48 23.25 7.80
CA ASP A 298 12.29 24.13 6.94
C ASP A 298 11.89 24.00 5.46
N THR A 299 11.31 22.87 5.05
CA THR A 299 10.85 22.66 3.68
C THR A 299 9.79 21.56 3.58
N PRO A 300 8.75 21.74 2.73
CA PRO A 300 7.79 20.70 2.40
C PRO A 300 8.25 19.81 1.22
N LYS A 301 9.39 20.18 0.59
CA LYS A 301 9.94 19.51 -0.59
C LYS A 301 10.89 18.38 -0.21
N ALA A 302 11.19 17.50 -1.16
CA ALA A 302 12.18 16.45 -0.96
C ALA A 302 13.58 17.05 -0.78
N LEU A 303 14.26 16.64 0.29
CA LEU A 303 15.70 16.88 0.50
C LEU A 303 16.53 15.81 -0.18
N GLY A 304 16.10 14.53 -0.11
CA GLY A 304 16.88 13.40 -0.61
C GLY A 304 18.01 12.99 0.32
N GLU A 305 19.06 12.45 -0.26
CA GLU A 305 20.24 11.92 0.43
C GLU A 305 21.19 13.04 0.87
N PHE A 306 21.63 13.06 2.12
CA PHE A 306 22.73 13.95 2.53
C PHE A 306 24.04 13.46 1.91
N VAL A 307 24.67 14.29 1.08
CA VAL A 307 25.88 13.90 0.32
C VAL A 307 27.15 14.63 0.78
N GLY A 308 27.08 15.44 1.82
CA GLY A 308 28.26 16.07 2.41
C GLY A 308 28.10 17.57 2.69
N ARG A 309 29.22 18.25 2.91
CA ARG A 309 29.25 19.70 3.20
C ARG A 309 30.11 20.43 2.19
N VAL A 310 29.69 21.63 1.82
CA VAL A 310 30.47 22.54 0.96
C VAL A 310 31.77 22.91 1.68
N LYS A 311 32.92 22.68 1.03
CA LYS A 311 34.24 22.96 1.60
C LYS A 311 34.84 24.27 1.08
N GLU A 312 34.88 24.45 -0.24
CA GLU A 312 35.51 25.57 -0.94
C GLU A 312 34.67 26.01 -2.13
N ILE A 313 34.51 27.30 -2.32
CA ILE A 313 33.74 27.86 -3.44
C ILE A 313 34.69 28.67 -4.31
N ARG A 314 34.64 28.48 -5.65
CA ARG A 314 35.30 29.27 -6.67
C ARG A 314 34.26 29.96 -7.57
N ARG A 315 34.70 30.68 -8.54
CA ARG A 315 33.83 31.46 -9.45
C ARG A 315 32.81 30.58 -10.19
N ASP A 316 33.21 29.40 -10.65
CA ASP A 316 32.41 28.50 -11.51
C ASP A 316 32.19 27.10 -10.92
N SER A 317 32.73 26.85 -9.74
CA SER A 317 32.74 25.52 -9.12
C SER A 317 32.86 25.58 -7.61
N PHE A 318 32.59 24.47 -6.96
CA PHE A 318 32.83 24.30 -5.54
C PHE A 318 33.26 22.87 -5.21
N ASN A 319 33.92 22.69 -4.07
CA ASN A 319 34.35 21.40 -3.56
C ASN A 319 33.44 20.93 -2.43
N VAL A 320 33.16 19.64 -2.37
CA VAL A 320 32.35 19.01 -1.32
C VAL A 320 33.20 18.06 -0.49
N SER A 321 33.09 18.15 0.83
CA SER A 321 33.62 17.15 1.74
C SER A 321 32.62 15.98 1.77
N SER A 322 32.90 14.92 1.01
CA SER A 322 31.98 13.82 0.74
C SER A 322 32.71 12.52 0.44
N THR A 323 32.06 11.41 0.75
CA THR A 323 32.41 10.06 0.29
C THR A 323 31.47 9.58 -0.82
N ALA A 324 30.43 10.36 -1.14
CA ALA A 324 29.48 10.03 -2.22
C ALA A 324 30.11 10.26 -3.59
N ASN A 325 29.75 9.43 -4.56
CA ASN A 325 30.08 9.65 -5.96
C ASN A 325 29.08 10.60 -6.59
N PHE A 326 29.55 11.56 -7.37
CA PHE A 326 28.74 12.52 -8.10
C PHE A 326 28.75 12.24 -9.60
N ALA A 327 27.60 12.39 -10.23
CA ALA A 327 27.45 12.25 -11.68
C ALA A 327 27.04 13.57 -12.34
N ASN A 328 27.37 13.71 -13.63
CA ASN A 328 26.81 14.78 -14.45
C ASN A 328 25.29 14.62 -14.51
N GLY A 329 24.56 15.71 -14.29
CA GLY A 329 23.11 15.71 -14.26
C GLY A 329 22.48 15.54 -12.88
N ASP A 330 23.26 15.20 -11.82
CA ASP A 330 22.74 15.10 -10.45
C ASP A 330 21.98 16.39 -10.06
N GLY A 331 20.81 16.20 -9.45
CA GLY A 331 20.05 17.26 -8.81
C GLY A 331 20.47 17.41 -7.36
N LEU A 332 21.04 18.55 -7.01
CA LEU A 332 21.48 18.86 -5.64
C LEU A 332 20.69 20.04 -5.07
N CYS A 333 20.56 20.06 -3.75
CA CYS A 333 19.89 21.14 -3.03
C CYS A 333 20.53 21.40 -1.67
N PHE A 334 20.28 22.56 -1.13
CA PHE A 334 20.70 22.99 0.21
C PHE A 334 19.66 23.92 0.83
N LEU A 335 19.68 24.02 2.17
CA LEU A 335 18.83 24.96 2.90
C LEU A 335 19.59 26.27 3.07
N SER A 336 19.08 27.34 2.47
CA SER A 336 19.58 28.70 2.68
C SER A 336 18.68 29.42 3.69
N ARG A 337 19.27 30.17 4.60
CA ARG A 337 18.57 31.09 5.51
C ARG A 337 18.72 32.50 4.98
N ASP A 338 17.60 33.14 4.80
CA ASP A 338 17.57 34.56 4.48
C ASP A 338 17.78 35.37 5.79
N ASP A 339 18.87 36.11 5.84
CA ASP A 339 19.26 36.87 7.04
C ASP A 339 18.25 37.98 7.38
N ASP A 340 17.60 38.56 6.37
CA ASP A 340 16.63 39.69 6.55
C ASP A 340 15.25 39.16 7.00
N SER A 341 14.74 38.08 6.34
CA SER A 341 13.40 37.53 6.62
C SER A 341 13.41 36.41 7.67
N GLN A 342 14.59 35.96 8.11
CA GLN A 342 14.74 34.77 8.97
C GLN A 342 14.08 33.49 8.41
N SER A 343 13.64 33.49 7.14
CA SER A 343 13.00 32.37 6.51
C SER A 343 14.02 31.38 5.93
N THR A 344 13.72 30.08 6.06
CA THR A 344 14.55 29.03 5.44
C THR A 344 13.95 28.64 4.09
N ARG A 345 14.77 28.57 3.05
CA ARG A 345 14.37 28.17 1.71
C ARG A 345 15.22 27.02 1.20
N LEU A 346 14.59 26.08 0.50
CA LEU A 346 15.29 25.04 -0.23
C LEU A 346 15.68 25.55 -1.62
N GLU A 347 16.98 25.67 -1.85
CA GLU A 347 17.55 26.02 -3.14
C GLU A 347 18.10 24.78 -3.85
N GLY A 348 17.72 24.58 -5.11
CA GLY A 348 18.13 23.44 -5.92
C GLY A 348 18.91 23.88 -7.15
N PHE A 349 19.84 23.04 -7.60
CA PHE A 349 20.60 23.22 -8.84
C PHE A 349 21.00 21.88 -9.46
N ARG A 350 21.37 21.89 -10.73
CA ARG A 350 21.90 20.71 -11.42
C ARG A 350 23.42 20.81 -11.58
N VAL A 351 24.07 19.65 -11.42
CA VAL A 351 25.50 19.47 -11.69
C VAL A 351 25.68 19.30 -13.20
N ASN A 352 26.36 20.25 -13.83
CA ASN A 352 26.72 20.15 -15.25
C ASN A 352 27.90 19.17 -15.45
N ARG A 353 28.92 19.32 -14.59
CA ARG A 353 30.11 18.42 -14.62
C ARG A 353 30.57 18.15 -13.19
N ALA A 354 30.88 16.87 -12.93
CA ALA A 354 31.51 16.42 -11.71
C ALA A 354 32.90 15.88 -12.00
N VAL A 355 33.89 16.26 -11.19
CA VAL A 355 35.28 15.74 -11.25
C VAL A 355 35.67 15.40 -9.83
N GLY A 356 35.45 14.15 -9.45
CA GLY A 356 35.50 13.72 -8.05
C GLY A 356 34.57 14.57 -7.21
N ASN A 357 35.07 15.17 -6.13
CA ASN A 357 34.29 16.02 -5.24
C ASN A 357 34.21 17.49 -5.69
N ARG A 358 34.76 17.85 -6.84
CA ARG A 358 34.63 19.19 -7.42
C ARG A 358 33.46 19.23 -8.40
N LEU A 359 32.47 20.07 -8.09
CA LEU A 359 31.22 20.17 -8.82
C LEU A 359 31.14 21.50 -9.57
N TYR A 360 30.73 21.44 -10.82
CA TYR A 360 30.51 22.57 -11.70
C TYR A 360 29.01 22.62 -12.00
N PRO A 361 28.23 23.47 -11.31
CA PRO A 361 26.81 23.61 -11.58
C PRO A 361 26.60 24.35 -12.91
N PHE A 362 25.42 24.18 -13.52
CA PHE A 362 25.05 24.95 -14.72
C PHE A 362 25.06 26.45 -14.47
N LYS A 363 24.62 26.86 -13.27
CA LYS A 363 24.68 28.21 -12.75
C LYS A 363 25.03 28.14 -11.26
N MET A 364 26.04 28.90 -10.84
CA MET A 364 26.41 28.94 -9.41
C MET A 364 25.25 29.45 -8.56
N PRO A 365 24.84 28.65 -7.53
CA PRO A 365 23.78 29.06 -6.60
C PRO A 365 24.24 30.32 -5.77
N ARG A 366 23.38 31.33 -5.68
CA ARG A 366 23.73 32.59 -5.00
C ARG A 366 23.88 32.46 -3.48
N GLY A 367 23.05 31.58 -2.87
CA GLY A 367 23.00 31.40 -1.41
C GLY A 367 23.99 30.35 -0.86
N LEU A 368 24.82 29.71 -1.70
CA LEU A 368 25.73 28.66 -1.25
C LEU A 368 26.91 29.25 -0.47
N LYS A 369 27.15 28.71 0.75
CA LYS A 369 28.26 29.14 1.62
C LYS A 369 29.08 27.89 2.08
N PRO A 370 30.40 28.06 2.37
CA PRO A 370 31.16 26.95 2.98
C PRO A 370 30.53 26.47 4.30
N GLY A 371 30.62 25.16 4.56
CA GLY A 371 30.04 24.51 5.74
C GLY A 371 28.58 24.06 5.58
N MET A 372 27.84 24.57 4.56
CA MET A 372 26.46 24.19 4.33
C MET A 372 26.34 22.72 3.96
N GLY A 373 25.30 22.05 4.50
CA GLY A 373 24.92 20.69 4.12
C GLY A 373 24.35 20.64 2.71
N LEU A 374 24.82 19.69 1.93
CA LEU A 374 24.36 19.45 0.57
C LEU A 374 23.60 18.13 0.51
N TYR A 375 22.48 18.14 -0.19
CA TYR A 375 21.60 17.00 -0.35
C TYR A 375 21.41 16.69 -1.83
N ARG A 376 21.28 15.40 -2.17
CA ARG A 376 20.99 14.93 -3.52
C ARG A 376 19.53 14.47 -3.58
N ASN A 377 18.70 15.24 -4.28
CA ASN A 377 17.29 14.91 -4.47
C ASN A 377 16.98 14.24 -5.82
N GLN A 378 18.00 14.12 -6.71
CA GLN A 378 17.96 13.34 -7.92
C GLN A 378 19.36 12.74 -8.20
N ASP A 379 19.48 11.42 -8.11
CA ASP A 379 20.68 10.65 -8.42
C ASP A 379 20.58 10.15 -9.86
N GLN A 380 21.30 10.82 -10.76
CA GLN A 380 21.23 10.54 -12.22
C GLN A 380 21.74 9.13 -12.57
N ALA A 381 22.75 8.65 -11.85
CA ALA A 381 23.29 7.30 -12.07
C ALA A 381 22.28 6.23 -11.65
N PHE A 382 21.66 6.43 -10.51
CA PHE A 382 20.64 5.52 -9.97
C PHE A 382 19.35 5.54 -10.82
N ASP A 383 18.91 6.72 -11.27
CA ASP A 383 17.77 6.85 -12.18
C ASP A 383 18.03 6.10 -13.51
N LYS A 384 19.26 6.18 -14.04
CA LYS A 384 19.66 5.44 -15.24
C LYS A 384 19.64 3.93 -15.00
N GLU A 385 20.13 3.47 -13.86
CA GLU A 385 20.09 2.05 -13.47
C GLU A 385 18.64 1.55 -13.40
N LEU A 386 17.74 2.33 -12.78
CA LEU A 386 16.33 1.97 -12.64
C LEU A 386 15.51 2.10 -13.94
N SER A 387 15.97 2.80 -14.95
CA SER A 387 15.24 3.00 -16.21
C SER A 387 15.08 1.71 -17.02
N GLY A 388 15.96 0.71 -16.82
CA GLY A 388 15.94 -0.58 -17.50
C GLY A 388 15.06 -1.65 -16.85
N LYS A 389 15.22 -2.91 -17.29
CA LYS A 389 14.67 -4.10 -16.62
C LYS A 389 15.53 -4.37 -15.39
N THR A 390 14.99 -4.11 -14.21
CA THR A 390 15.74 -4.18 -12.94
C THR A 390 15.31 -5.33 -12.03
N ALA A 391 14.29 -6.05 -12.42
CA ALA A 391 13.83 -7.24 -11.70
C ALA A 391 13.32 -8.30 -12.67
N GLU A 392 13.43 -9.54 -12.25
CA GLU A 392 12.80 -10.69 -12.89
C GLU A 392 12.21 -11.58 -11.81
N ARG A 393 10.88 -11.78 -11.85
CA ARG A 393 10.13 -12.62 -10.92
C ARG A 393 9.81 -13.95 -11.60
N LYS A 394 10.21 -15.06 -10.98
CA LYS A 394 9.96 -16.42 -11.48
C LYS A 394 9.42 -17.33 -10.38
N ILE A 395 8.52 -18.21 -10.78
CA ILE A 395 7.96 -19.26 -9.92
C ILE A 395 8.75 -20.53 -10.22
N ALA A 396 9.45 -21.06 -9.22
CA ALA A 396 10.19 -22.29 -9.35
C ALA A 396 9.23 -23.48 -9.35
N ILE A 397 9.41 -24.40 -10.29
CA ILE A 397 8.63 -25.63 -10.40
C ILE A 397 9.53 -26.86 -10.55
N LYS A 398 9.05 -27.99 -10.04
CA LYS A 398 9.58 -29.32 -10.34
C LYS A 398 8.62 -30.01 -11.30
N ILE A 399 9.15 -30.69 -12.32
CA ILE A 399 8.36 -31.42 -13.30
C ILE A 399 8.67 -32.92 -13.18
N TRP A 400 7.66 -33.74 -13.08
CA TRP A 400 7.74 -35.18 -13.23
C TRP A 400 7.27 -35.57 -14.62
N PHE A 401 8.00 -36.47 -15.25
CA PHE A 401 7.71 -36.97 -16.58
C PHE A 401 7.70 -38.50 -16.59
N GLY A 402 6.65 -39.08 -17.16
CA GLY A 402 6.52 -40.53 -17.29
C GLY A 402 5.99 -40.95 -18.67
N ALA A 403 6.32 -42.16 -19.07
CA ALA A 403 5.83 -42.82 -20.28
C ALA A 403 5.59 -44.28 -20.00
N SER A 404 4.37 -44.78 -20.34
CA SER A 404 4.02 -46.17 -20.18
C SER A 404 3.51 -46.73 -21.51
N PRO A 405 4.00 -47.92 -21.94
CA PRO A 405 3.48 -48.62 -23.12
C PRO A 405 2.10 -49.22 -22.89
N GLU A 406 1.67 -49.34 -21.65
CA GLU A 406 0.37 -49.94 -21.30
C GLU A 406 -0.66 -48.86 -20.96
N THR A 407 -1.90 -49.06 -21.41
CA THR A 407 -3.05 -48.31 -20.93
C THR A 407 -3.30 -48.66 -19.47
N SER A 408 -3.22 -47.72 -18.55
CA SER A 408 -3.46 -47.97 -17.12
C SER A 408 -4.86 -48.56 -16.91
N PRO A 409 -4.98 -49.73 -16.25
CA PRO A 409 -6.28 -50.26 -15.91
C PRO A 409 -6.70 -49.70 -14.57
N ASN A 410 -7.37 -48.56 -14.54
CA ASN A 410 -8.26 -48.26 -13.44
C ASN A 410 -9.39 -47.30 -13.83
N PRO A 411 -10.50 -47.79 -14.37
CA PRO A 411 -11.74 -47.05 -14.40
C PRO A 411 -12.51 -47.37 -13.11
N SER A 412 -12.58 -46.40 -12.22
CA SER A 412 -13.66 -46.40 -11.23
C SER A 412 -14.98 -46.21 -11.98
N LYS A 413 -15.67 -47.36 -12.21
CA LYS A 413 -17.07 -47.54 -12.59
C LYS A 413 -17.64 -46.75 -13.80
N GLY A 414 -17.78 -47.40 -14.92
CA GLY A 414 -18.97 -47.28 -15.76
C GLY A 414 -18.82 -46.57 -17.10
N GLU A 415 -17.63 -46.44 -17.71
CA GLU A 415 -17.50 -46.02 -19.12
C GLU A 415 -16.81 -47.11 -19.96
N GLU A 416 -17.42 -47.41 -21.11
CA GLU A 416 -16.89 -48.39 -22.08
C GLU A 416 -15.50 -47.96 -22.55
N CYS A 417 -14.52 -48.78 -22.25
CA CYS A 417 -13.12 -48.62 -22.62
C CYS A 417 -12.93 -48.97 -24.10
N LEU A 418 -12.82 -47.96 -24.98
CA LEU A 418 -12.20 -48.16 -26.28
C LEU A 418 -10.70 -48.39 -26.05
N THR A 419 -10.29 -49.64 -26.14
CA THR A 419 -8.90 -50.11 -26.01
C THR A 419 -8.07 -49.60 -27.17
N ASP A 420 -7.41 -48.43 -27.01
CA ASP A 420 -6.40 -47.96 -27.91
C ASP A 420 -5.02 -48.32 -27.36
N SER A 421 -4.32 -49.24 -28.03
CA SER A 421 -3.02 -49.81 -27.65
C SER A 421 -1.81 -48.87 -27.81
N ARG A 422 -2.03 -47.56 -27.75
CA ARG A 422 -1.05 -46.54 -28.16
C ARG A 422 -0.15 -45.97 -27.05
N GLY A 423 -0.12 -46.59 -25.87
CA GLY A 423 0.72 -46.06 -24.77
C GLY A 423 0.33 -44.64 -24.29
N THR A 424 0.79 -44.28 -23.13
CA THR A 424 0.46 -42.95 -22.51
C THR A 424 1.73 -42.24 -22.10
N ILE A 425 1.81 -40.94 -22.43
CA ILE A 425 2.83 -40.03 -21.93
C ILE A 425 2.16 -39.05 -20.97
N TRP A 426 2.79 -38.75 -19.87
CA TRP A 426 2.24 -37.83 -18.90
C TRP A 426 3.32 -36.91 -18.29
N ALA A 427 2.91 -35.77 -17.83
CA ALA A 427 3.73 -34.90 -16.97
C ALA A 427 2.89 -34.32 -15.85
N LYS A 428 3.54 -34.06 -14.74
CA LYS A 428 3.02 -33.39 -13.57
C LYS A 428 4.00 -32.27 -13.18
N ALA A 429 3.52 -31.13 -12.71
CA ALA A 429 4.37 -30.11 -12.14
C ALA A 429 3.87 -29.68 -10.76
N GLU A 430 4.79 -29.20 -9.94
CA GLU A 430 4.52 -28.68 -8.60
C GLU A 430 5.33 -27.40 -8.38
N VAL A 431 4.71 -26.40 -7.75
CA VAL A 431 5.40 -25.18 -7.34
C VAL A 431 6.28 -25.47 -6.13
N ILE A 432 7.55 -25.07 -6.23
CA ILE A 432 8.52 -25.18 -5.14
C ILE A 432 8.78 -23.78 -4.60
N ASP A 433 8.14 -23.42 -3.50
CA ASP A 433 8.44 -22.18 -2.78
C ASP A 433 8.45 -22.47 -1.28
N ASP A 434 9.65 -22.55 -0.71
CA ASP A 434 9.89 -22.80 0.72
C ASP A 434 9.31 -21.73 1.65
N ARG A 435 9.03 -20.52 1.11
CA ARG A 435 8.39 -19.43 1.85
C ARG A 435 6.87 -19.67 2.02
N ILE A 436 6.30 -20.66 1.35
CA ILE A 436 4.87 -21.01 1.36
C ILE A 436 4.63 -22.36 2.01
N ASN A 437 5.54 -23.33 1.83
CA ASN A 437 5.32 -24.76 2.10
C ASN A 437 5.73 -25.25 3.51
N HIS A 438 6.24 -24.40 4.40
CA HIS A 438 6.85 -24.86 5.66
C HIS A 438 5.90 -25.32 6.79
N ILE A 439 4.59 -25.39 6.60
CA ILE A 439 3.63 -25.69 7.69
C ILE A 439 3.19 -27.17 7.74
N SER A 440 3.69 -28.07 6.90
CA SER A 440 3.09 -29.42 6.72
C SER A 440 3.80 -30.60 7.39
N HIS A 441 4.74 -30.45 8.31
CA HIS A 441 5.50 -31.59 8.84
C HIS A 441 5.36 -31.93 10.33
N GLU A 442 4.52 -31.27 11.14
CA GLU A 442 4.41 -31.58 12.58
C GLU A 442 3.02 -31.84 13.15
N SER A 443 2.00 -32.20 12.34
CA SER A 443 0.67 -32.48 12.89
C SER A 443 0.09 -33.86 12.51
N GLU A 444 0.92 -34.88 12.31
CA GLU A 444 0.43 -36.28 12.21
C GLU A 444 0.49 -37.09 13.52
N SER A 445 0.44 -36.44 14.66
CA SER A 445 0.19 -37.11 15.93
C SER A 445 -0.54 -36.22 16.91
N ASN A 446 -1.87 -36.19 16.85
CA ASN A 446 -2.76 -36.37 17.98
C ASN A 446 -4.22 -36.08 17.60
N GLU A 447 -5.04 -36.98 18.09
CA GLU A 447 -6.48 -37.07 17.87
C GLU A 447 -7.25 -35.81 18.26
N CYS A 448 -8.22 -35.48 17.41
CA CYS A 448 -9.56 -34.98 17.71
C CYS A 448 -9.74 -33.92 18.79
N SER A 449 -9.82 -32.67 18.36
CA SER A 449 -10.81 -31.74 18.91
C SER A 449 -11.32 -30.87 17.77
N GLN A 450 -12.61 -31.03 17.45
CA GLN A 450 -13.39 -30.16 16.59
C GLN A 450 -13.50 -28.82 17.29
N ASP A 451 -12.69 -27.84 16.88
CA ASP A 451 -13.02 -26.44 17.05
C ASP A 451 -12.49 -25.63 15.86
N SER A 452 -13.46 -25.09 15.16
CA SER A 452 -13.35 -24.37 13.90
C SER A 452 -12.67 -23.01 14.07
N SER A 453 -11.37 -22.94 13.81
CA SER A 453 -10.70 -21.67 13.56
C SER A 453 -10.50 -21.48 12.05
N SER A 454 -11.14 -20.48 11.48
CA SER A 454 -11.02 -20.09 10.08
C SER A 454 -9.67 -19.39 9.83
N THR A 455 -8.60 -20.16 9.82
CA THR A 455 -7.34 -19.79 9.21
C THR A 455 -7.48 -20.00 7.70
N TYR A 456 -7.09 -19.03 6.89
CA TYR A 456 -6.94 -19.19 5.45
C TYR A 456 -6.07 -20.43 5.19
N ASN A 457 -6.71 -21.55 4.84
CA ASN A 457 -6.01 -22.81 4.53
C ASN A 457 -5.33 -22.70 3.15
N PHE A 458 -4.15 -22.08 3.10
CA PHE A 458 -3.22 -22.14 1.98
C PHE A 458 -2.50 -23.49 1.91
N HIS A 459 -3.12 -24.57 2.43
CA HIS A 459 -2.50 -25.88 2.60
C HIS A 459 -2.61 -26.81 1.39
N GLN A 460 -3.18 -26.37 0.26
CA GLN A 460 -3.10 -27.17 -0.96
C GLN A 460 -1.76 -26.95 -1.64
N ARG A 461 -0.97 -28.02 -1.78
CA ARG A 461 0.17 -28.05 -2.70
C ARG A 461 -0.35 -27.64 -4.08
N ILE A 462 0.26 -26.61 -4.69
CA ILE A 462 -0.03 -26.29 -6.09
C ILE A 462 0.68 -27.35 -6.93
N SER A 463 0.00 -28.43 -7.14
CA SER A 463 0.45 -29.52 -7.99
C SER A 463 -0.70 -29.98 -8.85
N ASN A 464 -0.43 -30.36 -10.08
CA ASN A 464 -1.42 -31.07 -10.88
C ASN A 464 -1.79 -32.34 -10.11
N GLU A 465 -2.91 -32.34 -9.38
CA GLU A 465 -3.39 -33.58 -8.68
C GLU A 465 -3.51 -34.76 -9.64
N HIS A 466 -3.86 -34.45 -10.90
CA HIS A 466 -3.87 -35.46 -11.97
C HIS A 466 -2.81 -35.08 -13.03
N PRO A 467 -1.91 -36.01 -13.38
CA PRO A 467 -0.95 -35.78 -14.45
C PRO A 467 -1.67 -35.50 -15.77
N VAL A 468 -1.21 -34.48 -16.48
CA VAL A 468 -1.66 -34.21 -17.86
C VAL A 468 -1.20 -35.35 -18.75
N ARG A 469 -2.11 -35.96 -19.54
CA ARG A 469 -1.85 -37.13 -20.36
C ARG A 469 -2.05 -36.83 -21.84
N LEU A 470 -1.17 -37.35 -22.65
CA LEU A 470 -1.29 -37.39 -24.10
C LEU A 470 -1.16 -38.79 -24.62
N SER A 471 -2.05 -39.16 -25.53
CA SER A 471 -1.89 -40.38 -26.34
C SER A 471 -1.23 -39.97 -27.67
N PRO A 472 0.05 -40.34 -27.90
CA PRO A 472 0.74 -39.89 -29.11
C PRO A 472 0.12 -40.56 -30.35
N SER A 473 -0.50 -39.78 -31.21
CA SER A 473 -0.84 -40.20 -32.56
C SER A 473 0.44 -40.08 -33.42
N LEU A 474 1.30 -41.08 -33.34
CA LEU A 474 2.45 -41.19 -34.24
C LEU A 474 1.93 -41.65 -35.60
N GLY A 475 2.02 -40.82 -36.62
CA GLY A 475 1.54 -41.09 -37.98
C GLY A 475 2.15 -42.35 -38.56
N GLY A 476 1.34 -43.40 -38.71
CA GLY A 476 1.69 -44.68 -39.27
C GLY A 476 0.87 -45.82 -38.63
N ALA A 477 0.36 -46.75 -39.43
CA ALA A 477 -0.39 -47.91 -38.95
C ALA A 477 0.47 -48.72 -37.98
N GLY A 478 0.19 -48.63 -36.66
CA GLY A 478 0.89 -49.41 -35.64
C GLY A 478 1.54 -48.61 -34.50
N GLY A 479 1.09 -47.38 -34.25
CA GLY A 479 1.82 -46.39 -33.44
C GLY A 479 1.73 -46.54 -31.92
N GLY A 480 2.45 -47.51 -31.31
CA GLY A 480 2.80 -47.51 -29.89
C GLY A 480 4.11 -46.76 -29.59
N LEU A 481 4.41 -46.52 -28.30
CA LEU A 481 5.70 -45.98 -27.87
C LEU A 481 6.83 -46.87 -28.33
N GLN A 482 7.75 -46.33 -29.17
CA GLN A 482 8.90 -47.07 -29.69
C GLN A 482 10.12 -46.85 -28.79
N LEU A 483 10.95 -47.90 -28.61
CA LEU A 483 12.22 -47.76 -27.92
C LEU A 483 13.17 -46.85 -28.72
N ALA A 484 13.81 -45.90 -28.07
CA ALA A 484 14.79 -45.02 -28.67
C ALA A 484 16.11 -45.76 -28.88
N GLN A 485 16.82 -45.45 -29.96
CA GLN A 485 18.17 -45.99 -30.22
C GLN A 485 19.20 -45.47 -29.19
N LYS A 486 18.92 -44.33 -28.57
CA LYS A 486 19.73 -43.71 -27.52
C LYS A 486 18.81 -43.15 -26.43
N PRO A 487 19.25 -43.15 -25.16
CA PRO A 487 18.47 -42.55 -24.06
C PRO A 487 18.05 -41.12 -24.40
N GLN A 488 16.79 -40.76 -24.14
CA GLN A 488 16.19 -39.48 -24.49
C GLN A 488 16.23 -38.47 -23.35
N ARG A 489 16.87 -38.81 -22.23
CA ARG A 489 16.89 -38.00 -20.99
C ARG A 489 17.21 -36.52 -21.27
N ASP A 490 18.29 -36.23 -21.93
CA ASP A 490 18.74 -34.84 -22.19
C ASP A 490 17.77 -34.08 -23.10
N ASN A 491 17.16 -34.79 -24.07
CA ASN A 491 16.17 -34.18 -24.95
C ASN A 491 14.88 -33.84 -24.19
N ILE A 492 14.39 -34.77 -23.33
CA ILE A 492 13.22 -34.58 -22.50
C ILE A 492 13.42 -33.38 -21.56
N ILE A 493 14.53 -33.38 -20.80
CA ILE A 493 14.86 -32.27 -19.89
C ILE A 493 14.92 -30.94 -20.67
N ARG A 494 15.67 -30.88 -21.76
CA ARG A 494 15.82 -29.68 -22.58
C ARG A 494 14.49 -29.16 -23.12
N GLN A 495 13.53 -30.00 -23.50
CA GLN A 495 12.24 -29.57 -24.05
C GLN A 495 11.27 -29.13 -22.95
N LEU A 496 11.22 -29.83 -21.81
CA LEU A 496 10.34 -29.48 -20.71
C LEU A 496 10.80 -28.23 -19.95
N THR A 497 12.11 -27.97 -19.90
CA THR A 497 12.67 -26.76 -19.24
C THR A 497 12.62 -25.48 -20.07
N LYS A 498 12.15 -25.52 -21.32
CA LYS A 498 11.97 -24.34 -22.18
C LYS A 498 10.79 -23.47 -21.78
N LEU A 499 10.87 -22.84 -20.59
CA LEU A 499 9.81 -22.04 -19.98
C LEU A 499 10.03 -20.51 -20.13
N GLY A 500 11.00 -20.08 -20.94
CA GLY A 500 11.47 -18.67 -20.97
C GLY A 500 10.40 -17.61 -21.18
N ASN A 501 9.31 -17.91 -21.89
CA ASN A 501 8.19 -16.99 -22.12
C ASN A 501 7.07 -17.07 -21.08
N THR A 502 7.26 -17.85 -20.00
CA THR A 502 6.29 -18.03 -18.93
C THR A 502 6.79 -17.39 -17.64
N VAL A 503 5.93 -17.35 -16.62
CA VAL A 503 6.31 -16.91 -15.27
C VAL A 503 7.09 -17.98 -14.50
N TYR A 504 7.21 -19.18 -15.06
CA TYR A 504 7.85 -20.34 -14.41
C TYR A 504 9.33 -20.47 -14.76
N GLU A 505 10.08 -21.08 -13.84
CA GLU A 505 11.40 -21.66 -14.10
C GLU A 505 11.45 -23.07 -13.53
N CYS A 506 11.96 -24.02 -14.31
CA CYS A 506 12.07 -25.40 -13.86
C CYS A 506 13.39 -25.61 -13.12
N SER A 507 13.31 -25.96 -11.85
CA SER A 507 14.45 -26.28 -11.00
C SER A 507 14.93 -27.71 -11.19
N GLU A 508 14.01 -28.64 -11.47
CA GLU A 508 14.29 -30.08 -11.57
C GLU A 508 13.29 -30.76 -12.49
N VAL A 509 13.78 -31.72 -13.29
CA VAL A 509 12.93 -32.68 -14.03
C VAL A 509 13.25 -34.09 -13.56
N GLU A 510 12.27 -34.74 -12.96
CA GLU A 510 12.36 -36.14 -12.57
C GLU A 510 11.71 -37.02 -13.64
N ILE A 511 12.47 -37.97 -14.17
CA ILE A 511 11.99 -38.91 -15.17
C ILE A 511 11.68 -40.25 -14.45
N VAL A 512 10.40 -40.62 -14.47
CA VAL A 512 9.87 -41.75 -13.73
C VAL A 512 9.93 -43.05 -14.58
N ASP A 513 10.27 -44.17 -13.94
CA ASP A 513 10.17 -45.56 -14.47
C ASP A 513 10.88 -45.80 -15.81
N GLY A 514 12.00 -45.09 -16.05
CA GLY A 514 12.78 -45.25 -17.28
C GLY A 514 12.03 -44.82 -18.54
N ALA A 515 11.19 -43.77 -18.43
CA ALA A 515 10.45 -43.16 -19.53
C ALA A 515 11.39 -42.60 -20.63
N ASP A 516 12.65 -42.36 -20.30
CA ASP A 516 13.70 -41.94 -21.24
C ASP A 516 14.17 -43.01 -22.23
N LYS A 517 13.71 -44.25 -22.06
CA LYS A 517 13.97 -45.34 -23.04
C LYS A 517 13.12 -45.20 -24.30
N TYR A 518 12.05 -44.43 -24.28
CA TYR A 518 11.15 -44.29 -25.39
C TYR A 518 11.52 -43.09 -26.27
N PHE A 519 11.33 -43.22 -27.57
CA PHE A 519 11.45 -42.11 -28.51
C PHE A 519 10.19 -41.24 -28.44
N ILE A 520 10.37 -39.98 -28.05
CA ILE A 520 9.29 -39.02 -27.95
C ILE A 520 9.64 -37.77 -28.79
N PRO A 521 8.82 -37.48 -29.81
CA PRO A 521 9.02 -36.30 -30.65
C PRO A 521 9.06 -34.99 -29.84
N SER A 522 9.95 -34.09 -30.19
CA SER A 522 10.06 -32.79 -29.51
C SER A 522 8.78 -31.94 -29.57
N SER A 523 7.94 -32.14 -30.60
CA SER A 523 6.61 -31.53 -30.71
C SER A 523 5.67 -31.96 -29.60
N ILE A 524 5.65 -33.27 -29.29
CA ILE A 524 4.83 -33.84 -28.23
C ILE A 524 5.30 -33.34 -26.85
N LEU A 525 6.62 -33.30 -26.60
CA LEU A 525 7.16 -32.74 -25.37
C LEU A 525 6.84 -31.26 -25.22
N ALA A 526 6.83 -30.50 -26.31
CA ALA A 526 6.45 -29.09 -26.31
C ALA A 526 4.95 -28.88 -26.05
N GLU A 527 4.10 -29.77 -26.55
CA GLU A 527 2.66 -29.77 -26.29
C GLU A 527 2.37 -30.10 -24.82
N LEU A 528 2.98 -31.15 -24.32
CA LEU A 528 2.86 -31.58 -22.92
C LEU A 528 3.28 -30.47 -21.95
N ARG A 529 4.41 -29.79 -22.26
CA ARG A 529 4.85 -28.62 -21.51
C ARG A 529 3.79 -27.50 -21.47
N ARG A 530 3.15 -27.17 -22.62
CA ARG A 530 2.08 -26.15 -22.66
C ARG A 530 0.90 -26.54 -21.78
N MET A 531 0.44 -27.79 -21.86
CA MET A 531 -0.67 -28.28 -21.05
C MET A 531 -0.36 -28.24 -19.56
N VAL A 532 0.87 -28.57 -19.16
CA VAL A 532 1.33 -28.47 -17.76
C VAL A 532 1.30 -27.02 -17.27
N VAL A 533 1.77 -26.08 -18.09
CA VAL A 533 1.75 -24.64 -17.75
C VAL A 533 0.31 -24.13 -17.65
N GLU A 534 -0.55 -24.45 -18.61
CA GLU A 534 -1.97 -24.06 -18.60
C GLU A 534 -2.71 -24.59 -17.37
N GLU A 535 -2.38 -25.80 -16.94
CA GLU A 535 -2.99 -26.38 -15.74
C GLU A 535 -2.50 -25.71 -14.46
N LEU A 536 -1.20 -25.40 -14.35
CA LEU A 536 -0.67 -24.60 -13.23
C LEU A 536 -1.32 -23.21 -13.16
N ASP A 537 -1.45 -22.53 -14.30
CA ASP A 537 -2.10 -21.22 -14.37
C ASP A 537 -3.54 -21.27 -13.86
N LYS A 538 -4.32 -22.32 -14.23
CA LYS A 538 -5.68 -22.56 -13.73
C LYS A 538 -5.71 -22.78 -12.21
N GLN A 539 -4.77 -23.56 -11.69
CA GLN A 539 -4.71 -23.86 -10.26
C GLN A 539 -4.37 -22.61 -9.44
N ILE A 540 -3.40 -21.82 -9.88
CA ILE A 540 -3.06 -20.54 -9.23
C ILE A 540 -4.28 -19.61 -9.21
N LEU A 541 -5.00 -19.51 -10.33
CA LEU A 541 -6.22 -18.70 -10.42
C LEU A 541 -7.34 -19.22 -9.50
N ASN A 542 -7.53 -20.54 -9.41
CA ASN A 542 -8.53 -21.13 -8.53
C ASN A 542 -8.21 -20.93 -7.05
N MET A 543 -6.94 -20.98 -6.66
CA MET A 543 -6.52 -20.70 -5.28
C MET A 543 -6.87 -19.25 -4.84
N GLN A 544 -6.79 -18.27 -5.75
CA GLN A 544 -7.15 -16.90 -5.45
C GLN A 544 -8.66 -16.72 -5.26
N ARG A 545 -9.47 -17.56 -5.91
CA ARG A 545 -10.93 -17.55 -5.82
C ARG A 545 -11.47 -18.33 -4.60
N VAL A 546 -10.61 -18.68 -3.64
CA VAL A 546 -11.08 -19.27 -2.39
C VAL A 546 -12.07 -18.33 -1.73
N THR A 547 -13.26 -18.84 -1.51
CA THR A 547 -14.36 -18.11 -0.85
C THR A 547 -13.88 -17.57 0.48
N ILE A 548 -13.96 -16.26 0.66
CA ILE A 548 -13.72 -15.63 1.94
C ILE A 548 -14.83 -16.14 2.87
N HIS A 549 -14.51 -17.11 3.75
CA HIS A 549 -15.46 -17.60 4.74
C HIS A 549 -15.76 -16.46 5.72
N ARG A 550 -16.70 -15.62 5.35
CA ARG A 550 -17.21 -14.58 6.21
C ARG A 550 -18.01 -15.25 7.30
N LYS A 551 -17.62 -15.02 8.55
CA LYS A 551 -18.46 -15.43 9.68
C LYS A 551 -19.82 -14.77 9.47
N SER A 552 -20.89 -15.59 9.32
CA SER A 552 -22.25 -15.07 9.23
C SER A 552 -22.50 -14.17 10.44
N VAL A 553 -22.95 -12.94 10.17
CA VAL A 553 -23.26 -11.93 11.17
C VAL A 553 -24.33 -12.43 12.18
N ASP A 554 -24.99 -13.55 11.86
CA ASP A 554 -26.15 -14.10 12.60
C ASP A 554 -25.83 -14.72 13.96
N LYS A 555 -24.56 -14.82 14.40
CA LYS A 555 -24.19 -15.49 15.65
C LYS A 555 -23.28 -14.69 16.58
N VAL A 556 -23.14 -13.40 16.40
CA VAL A 556 -22.48 -12.59 17.42
C VAL A 556 -23.54 -12.13 18.41
N SER A 557 -23.45 -12.75 19.60
CA SER A 557 -24.22 -12.47 20.81
C SER A 557 -24.65 -11.01 20.99
N ASP A 558 -25.77 -10.81 21.66
CA ASP A 558 -26.54 -9.62 22.11
C ASP A 558 -25.78 -8.33 22.47
N HIS A 559 -24.50 -8.21 22.27
CA HIS A 559 -23.75 -6.97 22.48
C HIS A 559 -23.68 -6.17 21.17
N LYS A 560 -24.78 -5.49 20.82
CA LYS A 560 -24.76 -4.44 19.80
C LYS A 560 -23.80 -3.35 20.24
N LEU A 561 -22.60 -3.35 19.65
CA LEU A 561 -21.67 -2.22 19.79
C LEU A 561 -22.30 -1.00 19.09
N HIS A 562 -22.84 -0.08 19.87
CA HIS A 562 -23.36 1.17 19.34
C HIS A 562 -22.20 1.99 18.75
N ILE A 563 -22.40 2.55 17.56
CA ILE A 563 -21.38 3.38 16.87
C ILE A 563 -20.87 4.55 17.72
N SER A 564 -21.72 5.08 18.62
CA SER A 564 -21.35 6.13 19.56
C SER A 564 -20.30 5.70 20.61
N MET A 565 -20.18 4.39 20.89
CA MET A 565 -19.22 3.85 21.86
C MET A 565 -17.83 3.60 21.24
N VAL A 566 -17.78 3.33 19.93
CA VAL A 566 -16.54 2.92 19.25
C VAL A 566 -15.76 4.08 18.62
N ASN A 567 -16.35 5.27 18.56
CA ASN A 567 -15.67 6.47 18.08
C ASN A 567 -15.26 7.38 19.26
N PRO A 568 -14.21 8.19 19.11
CA PRO A 568 -13.83 9.19 20.10
C PRO A 568 -15.03 10.08 20.49
N SER A 569 -15.11 10.48 21.76
CA SER A 569 -16.21 11.32 22.28
C SER A 569 -16.50 12.60 21.49
N GLN A 570 -15.50 13.11 20.78
CA GLN A 570 -15.66 14.27 19.89
C GLN A 570 -16.65 14.03 18.73
N TYR A 571 -16.84 12.79 18.28
CA TYR A 571 -17.82 12.47 17.25
C TYR A 571 -19.27 12.71 17.72
N GLN A 572 -19.53 12.56 19.02
CA GLN A 572 -20.85 12.88 19.60
C GLN A 572 -21.10 14.40 19.65
N GLN A 573 -20.03 15.18 19.88
CA GLN A 573 -20.10 16.64 19.94
C GLN A 573 -20.13 17.27 18.54
N LEU A 574 -19.50 16.63 17.57
CA LEU A 574 -19.31 17.07 16.19
C LEU A 574 -19.76 15.98 15.20
N PRO A 575 -21.07 15.77 15.03
CA PRO A 575 -21.58 14.63 14.25
C PRO A 575 -21.20 14.63 12.76
N TYR A 576 -20.81 15.76 12.17
CA TYR A 576 -20.28 15.79 10.81
C TYR A 576 -19.00 14.95 10.64
N LEU A 577 -18.31 14.57 11.73
CA LEU A 577 -17.15 13.68 11.70
C LEU A 577 -17.50 12.26 11.22
N TYR A 578 -18.77 11.87 11.25
CA TYR A 578 -19.22 10.60 10.66
C TYR A 578 -19.21 10.59 9.13
N ASN A 579 -19.00 11.75 8.50
CA ASN A 579 -18.91 11.89 7.04
C ASN A 579 -20.15 11.37 6.28
N ILE A 580 -21.35 11.63 6.80
CA ILE A 580 -22.62 11.20 6.21
C ILE A 580 -22.95 12.08 5.00
N SER A 581 -22.72 11.57 3.80
CA SER A 581 -22.83 12.33 2.54
C SER A 581 -23.96 11.89 1.62
N ASN A 582 -24.68 10.82 1.98
CA ASN A 582 -25.80 10.29 1.20
C ASN A 582 -26.87 9.67 2.11
N ASP A 583 -28.03 9.39 1.53
CA ASP A 583 -29.19 8.85 2.26
C ASP A 583 -28.98 7.41 2.74
N ALA A 584 -28.20 6.61 1.98
CA ALA A 584 -27.86 5.25 2.39
C ALA A 584 -26.96 5.26 3.64
N ALA A 585 -25.98 6.17 3.70
CA ALA A 585 -25.12 6.35 4.88
C ALA A 585 -25.93 6.86 6.07
N ARG A 586 -26.86 7.80 5.87
CA ARG A 586 -27.76 8.29 6.91
C ARG A 586 -28.55 7.13 7.51
N LYS A 587 -29.25 6.38 6.66
CA LYS A 587 -30.07 5.22 7.08
C LYS A 587 -29.23 4.18 7.80
N PHE A 588 -28.02 3.90 7.30
CA PHE A 588 -27.10 2.95 7.94
C PHE A 588 -26.75 3.38 9.36
N TYR A 589 -26.31 4.63 9.57
CA TYR A 589 -25.93 5.11 10.90
C TYR A 589 -27.10 5.23 11.87
N GLU A 590 -28.29 5.58 11.41
CA GLU A 590 -29.51 5.57 12.23
C GLU A 590 -29.83 4.16 12.71
N GLN A 591 -29.69 3.14 11.85
CA GLN A 591 -29.84 1.72 12.23
C GLN A 591 -28.77 1.24 13.22
N GLN A 592 -27.58 1.84 13.20
CA GLN A 592 -26.51 1.58 14.16
C GLN A 592 -26.67 2.38 15.48
N GLY A 593 -27.80 3.05 15.67
CA GLY A 593 -28.13 3.76 16.91
C GLY A 593 -27.51 5.15 17.03
N LEU A 594 -27.14 5.80 15.91
CA LEU A 594 -26.68 7.20 15.94
C LEU A 594 -27.90 8.12 16.17
N PRO A 595 -27.97 8.87 17.30
CA PRO A 595 -29.16 9.65 17.64
C PRO A 595 -29.44 10.82 16.70
N LYS A 596 -28.39 11.36 16.08
CA LYS A 596 -28.46 12.52 15.18
C LYS A 596 -27.48 12.32 14.03
N ALA A 597 -28.01 11.92 12.88
CA ALA A 597 -27.25 11.74 11.64
C ALA A 597 -27.10 13.06 10.89
N GLU A 598 -26.16 13.91 11.35
CA GLU A 598 -25.87 15.18 10.67
C GLU A 598 -25.11 14.95 9.35
N PRO A 599 -25.36 15.80 8.32
CA PRO A 599 -24.63 15.72 7.08
C PRO A 599 -23.13 15.97 7.27
N ALA A 600 -22.30 15.39 6.37
CA ALA A 600 -20.88 15.62 6.28
C ALA A 600 -20.56 17.12 6.17
N PHE A 601 -19.36 17.51 6.60
CA PHE A 601 -18.87 18.89 6.48
C PHE A 601 -18.97 19.43 5.06
N GLU A 602 -18.68 18.60 4.06
CA GLU A 602 -18.73 18.92 2.63
C GLU A 602 -20.16 19.22 2.13
N ILE A 603 -21.17 18.64 2.75
CA ILE A 603 -22.59 18.93 2.45
C ILE A 603 -23.05 20.21 3.12
N GLN A 604 -22.62 20.45 4.37
CA GLN A 604 -22.96 21.67 5.09
C GLN A 604 -22.28 22.90 4.51
N TYR A 605 -21.05 22.72 3.95
CA TYR A 605 -20.23 23.78 3.38
C TYR A 605 -19.80 23.43 1.94
N PRO A 606 -20.73 23.44 0.97
CA PRO A 606 -20.45 23.05 -0.42
C PRO A 606 -19.52 24.04 -1.11
N THR A 607 -18.69 23.53 -2.03
CA THR A 607 -17.89 24.34 -2.96
C THR A 607 -18.82 24.97 -3.97
N GLY A 608 -18.85 26.29 -4.10
CA GLY A 608 -19.57 26.95 -5.18
C GLY A 608 -20.41 28.17 -4.80
N ALA A 609 -20.42 28.60 -3.54
CA ALA A 609 -21.03 29.88 -3.17
C ALA A 609 -20.27 31.12 -3.66
N THR A 610 -19.23 30.95 -4.49
CA THR A 610 -18.46 32.03 -5.15
C THR A 610 -18.51 31.93 -6.67
N ASN A 611 -19.71 31.90 -7.27
CA ASN A 611 -19.88 32.32 -8.66
C ASN A 611 -20.00 33.85 -8.67
N GLY A 612 -18.86 34.53 -8.58
CA GLY A 612 -18.73 35.96 -8.77
C GLY A 612 -17.26 36.23 -9.07
N SER A 613 -17.00 36.71 -10.27
CA SER A 613 -15.73 37.21 -10.76
C SER A 613 -15.27 38.40 -9.93
N ASP A 614 -14.80 38.15 -8.71
CA ASP A 614 -14.14 39.18 -7.90
C ASP A 614 -12.97 38.59 -7.12
N SER A 615 -11.77 38.93 -7.57
CA SER A 615 -10.48 38.50 -7.01
C SER A 615 -10.10 39.28 -5.72
N SER A 616 -11.06 39.65 -4.90
CA SER A 616 -10.83 40.29 -3.61
C SER A 616 -11.13 39.29 -2.48
N ASN A 617 -10.11 38.95 -1.71
CA ASN A 617 -10.07 38.23 -0.45
C ASN A 617 -11.30 38.45 0.45
N LYS A 618 -12.36 37.68 0.26
CA LYS A 618 -13.39 37.57 1.30
C LYS A 618 -13.28 36.16 1.92
N ALA A 619 -12.83 36.16 3.19
CA ALA A 619 -13.01 35.00 4.07
C ALA A 619 -14.43 34.47 3.90
N PHE A 620 -14.56 33.13 3.86
CA PHE A 620 -15.84 32.44 3.84
C PHE A 620 -16.69 32.93 5.01
N SER A 621 -17.58 33.89 4.77
CA SER A 621 -18.57 34.30 5.73
C SER A 621 -19.76 33.36 5.56
N ILE A 622 -19.98 32.48 6.53
CA ILE A 622 -21.13 31.61 6.60
C ILE A 622 -22.34 32.52 6.78
N LYS A 623 -23.12 32.76 5.70
CA LYS A 623 -24.38 33.49 5.79
C LYS A 623 -25.38 32.57 6.49
N GLY A 624 -25.65 32.82 7.76
CA GLY A 624 -26.78 32.20 8.47
C GLY A 624 -26.60 31.96 9.96
N ASP A 625 -25.40 31.77 10.48
CA ASP A 625 -25.22 31.51 11.90
C ASP A 625 -25.10 32.82 12.69
N LYS A 626 -26.10 33.09 13.50
CA LYS A 626 -26.11 34.24 14.44
C LYS A 626 -25.18 34.04 15.64
N GLU A 627 -24.58 32.86 15.80
CA GLU A 627 -23.53 32.56 16.76
C GLU A 627 -22.30 32.02 16.01
N ALA A 628 -21.13 32.61 16.31
CA ALA A 628 -19.87 32.21 15.72
C ALA A 628 -19.48 30.79 16.20
N VAL A 629 -19.74 29.76 15.39
CA VAL A 629 -19.45 28.38 15.74
C VAL A 629 -18.00 28.04 15.41
N SER A 630 -17.28 27.53 16.40
CA SER A 630 -15.93 26.99 16.21
C SER A 630 -15.99 25.59 15.61
N HIS A 631 -15.49 25.41 14.39
CA HIS A 631 -15.41 24.10 13.73
C HIS A 631 -14.03 23.49 13.88
N LEU A 632 -13.97 22.19 14.21
CA LEU A 632 -12.77 21.38 14.14
C LEU A 632 -12.45 21.09 12.66
N LEU A 633 -11.33 21.61 12.16
CA LEU A 633 -10.91 21.45 10.78
C LEU A 633 -9.88 20.33 10.58
N MET A 634 -9.04 20.06 11.61
CA MET A 634 -8.06 18.99 11.61
C MET A 634 -7.86 18.46 13.02
N GLN A 635 -7.68 17.15 13.13
CA GLN A 635 -7.31 16.46 14.36
C GLN A 635 -5.97 15.75 14.19
N CYS A 636 -4.98 16.06 15.03
CA CYS A 636 -3.59 15.61 14.85
C CYS A 636 -3.05 14.97 16.12
N ARG A 637 -2.38 13.82 15.99
CA ARG A 637 -1.52 13.29 17.07
C ARG A 637 -0.19 14.07 17.14
N HIS A 638 0.26 14.67 16.02
CA HIS A 638 1.33 15.66 16.01
C HIS A 638 0.96 16.87 16.86
N CYS A 639 1.90 17.36 17.69
CA CYS A 639 1.69 18.50 18.56
C CYS A 639 2.84 19.49 18.40
N ILE A 640 2.55 20.68 17.87
CA ILE A 640 3.55 21.72 17.63
C ILE A 640 4.30 22.11 18.92
N ARG A 641 3.60 22.23 20.08
CA ARG A 641 4.26 22.48 21.37
C ARG A 641 5.32 21.44 21.70
N TYR A 642 4.99 20.16 21.49
CA TYR A 642 5.94 19.07 21.77
C TYR A 642 7.14 19.11 20.82
N SER A 643 6.89 19.29 19.53
CA SER A 643 7.95 19.32 18.51
C SER A 643 8.87 20.53 18.62
N LEU A 644 8.38 21.64 19.16
CA LEU A 644 9.19 22.83 19.47
C LEU A 644 9.84 22.81 20.87
N GLY A 645 9.64 21.72 21.66
CA GLY A 645 10.27 21.57 22.98
C GLY A 645 9.52 22.20 24.16
N TYR A 646 8.25 22.60 23.98
CA TYR A 646 7.47 23.30 25.00
C TYR A 646 6.38 22.44 25.67
N CYS A 647 6.45 21.12 25.57
CA CYS A 647 5.49 20.25 26.26
C CYS A 647 5.93 19.95 27.69
N VAL A 648 5.41 20.70 28.65
CA VAL A 648 5.74 20.54 30.10
C VAL A 648 5.41 19.14 30.60
N LYS A 649 4.29 18.53 30.17
CA LYS A 649 3.91 17.14 30.52
C LYS A 649 5.00 16.11 30.20
N ARG A 650 5.88 16.42 29.23
CA ARG A 650 6.95 15.54 28.74
C ARG A 650 8.35 16.11 28.93
N GLY A 651 8.52 16.95 29.98
CA GLY A 651 9.83 17.51 30.35
C GLY A 651 10.33 18.65 29.47
N GLY A 652 9.48 19.22 28.62
CA GLY A 652 9.81 20.40 27.82
C GLY A 652 9.79 21.71 28.65
N GLN A 653 10.29 22.77 28.04
CA GLN A 653 10.30 24.11 28.65
C GLN A 653 8.89 24.66 28.87
N LYS A 654 8.70 25.47 29.90
CA LYS A 654 7.45 26.18 30.11
C LYS A 654 7.30 27.27 29.04
N PRO A 655 6.16 27.33 28.32
CA PRO A 655 5.92 28.40 27.34
C PRO A 655 5.90 29.78 27.99
N THR A 656 6.42 30.76 27.26
CA THR A 656 6.40 32.18 27.66
C THR A 656 5.32 33.02 26.95
N TRP A 657 4.58 32.36 26.02
CA TRP A 657 3.48 32.93 25.27
C TRP A 657 2.15 32.79 25.98
N ARG A 658 1.14 33.54 25.52
CA ARG A 658 -0.23 33.42 25.98
C ARG A 658 -1.08 32.60 25.03
N GLU A 659 -1.93 31.74 25.56
CA GLU A 659 -2.90 30.95 24.82
C GLU A 659 -4.19 31.77 24.53
N PRO A 660 -4.95 31.41 23.46
CA PRO A 660 -4.67 30.38 22.48
C PRO A 660 -3.59 30.73 21.47
N LEU A 661 -2.96 29.69 20.87
CA LEU A 661 -2.05 29.86 19.73
C LEU A 661 -2.80 29.84 18.41
N PHE A 662 -2.22 30.52 17.43
CA PHE A 662 -2.77 30.63 16.08
C PHE A 662 -1.73 30.30 15.02
N LEU A 663 -2.14 29.56 14.00
CA LEU A 663 -1.44 29.46 12.72
C LEU A 663 -1.97 30.57 11.80
N GLU A 664 -1.09 31.43 11.30
CA GLU A 664 -1.44 32.49 10.36
C GLU A 664 -0.74 32.29 9.03
N LEU A 665 -1.52 32.29 7.93
CA LEU A 665 -1.02 32.26 6.57
C LEU A 665 -0.52 33.66 6.12
N PRO A 666 0.29 33.75 5.04
CA PRO A 666 0.73 35.04 4.49
C PRO A 666 -0.43 35.98 4.10
N ASP A 667 -1.57 35.41 3.71
CA ASP A 667 -2.80 36.12 3.35
C ASP A 667 -3.66 36.53 4.56
N LYS A 668 -3.13 36.39 5.78
CA LYS A 668 -3.75 36.75 7.07
C LYS A 668 -4.89 35.85 7.52
N ARG A 669 -5.20 34.74 6.82
CA ARG A 669 -6.11 33.73 7.35
C ARG A 669 -5.51 33.07 8.59
N ARG A 670 -6.30 32.99 9.67
CA ARG A 670 -5.87 32.48 10.96
C ARG A 670 -6.65 31.23 11.33
N PHE A 671 -5.98 30.32 12.04
CA PHE A 671 -6.54 29.06 12.53
C PHE A 671 -6.13 28.89 13.98
N ARG A 672 -7.10 28.68 14.85
CA ARG A 672 -6.86 28.51 16.28
C ARG A 672 -6.37 27.08 16.55
N LEU A 673 -5.37 26.96 17.43
CA LEU A 673 -4.88 25.70 17.93
C LEU A 673 -5.49 25.38 19.30
N GLU A 674 -6.02 24.16 19.45
CA GLU A 674 -6.50 23.62 20.70
C GLU A 674 -5.67 22.38 21.05
N PHE A 675 -5.25 22.29 22.33
CA PHE A 675 -4.38 21.23 22.79
C PHE A 675 -5.10 20.36 23.81
N ASP A 676 -5.55 19.18 23.40
CA ASP A 676 -6.01 18.14 24.31
C ASP A 676 -4.83 17.38 24.90
N CYS A 677 -4.27 17.92 25.98
CA CYS A 677 -3.10 17.34 26.66
C CYS A 677 -3.42 16.02 27.35
N LYS A 678 -4.71 15.69 27.63
CA LYS A 678 -5.11 14.41 28.22
C LYS A 678 -4.88 13.29 27.19
N ASN A 679 -5.34 13.48 25.97
CA ASN A 679 -5.24 12.52 24.88
C ASN A 679 -3.98 12.73 24.00
N CYS A 680 -3.13 13.71 24.36
CA CYS A 680 -1.94 14.08 23.56
C CYS A 680 -2.29 14.38 22.09
N GLN A 681 -3.31 15.22 21.88
CA GLN A 681 -3.86 15.56 20.58
C GLN A 681 -3.86 17.08 20.39
N MET A 682 -3.67 17.55 19.17
CA MET A 682 -3.79 18.93 18.77
C MET A 682 -4.87 19.07 17.68
N ASN A 683 -5.76 20.01 17.88
CA ASN A 683 -6.81 20.35 16.93
C ASN A 683 -6.51 21.70 16.25
N VAL A 684 -6.85 21.77 14.97
CA VAL A 684 -6.84 23.04 14.22
C VAL A 684 -8.30 23.40 13.96
N CYS A 685 -8.69 24.59 14.44
CA CYS A 685 -10.06 25.09 14.34
C CYS A 685 -10.10 26.40 13.53
N ASN A 686 -11.27 26.74 12.98
CA ASN A 686 -11.48 28.09 12.44
C ASN A 686 -11.38 29.12 13.55
N VAL A 687 -11.14 30.37 13.18
CA VAL A 687 -11.31 31.54 14.06
C VAL A 687 -12.70 32.09 13.80
N THR A 688 -13.47 32.17 14.83
CA THR A 688 -14.81 32.79 14.85
C THR A 688 -14.72 34.30 14.94
#